data_4858f3d19d5b9053656651e2f640e225
#
_entry.id   4858f3d19d5b9053656651e2f640e225
#
_cell.length_a   1.000
_cell.length_b   1.000
_cell.length_c   1.000
_cell.angle_alpha   90.00
_cell.angle_beta   90.00
_cell.angle_gamma   90.00
#
_symmetry.space_group_name_H-M   'P 1'
#
loop_
_entity.id
_entity.type
_entity.pdbx_description
1 polymer ?
#
loop_
_entity_poly.entity_id
_entity_poly.type
_entity_poly.pdbx_seq_one_letter_code
_entity_poly.pdbx_strand_id
1 'polypeptide(L)'
;MKKISTTKILTLTGIIATAVTIGVWDAQESTVEASSHREAPLIANDPLADNSDLYAFRSPDDTNTVTIIANYVPLQLPQGGPNYASFGENVRYEVHIENDGTAGDDITYRFTFSKVNEDPTTFFNIRLGQENLKTTYVAEKSVNGGAFTTIIANGIVPPPNIGPRSISGAAGLNVPNYESLMTGAIATATGGGGETVYCGPSDDPFFVDLGGIFDLGATRAGGTGDDAPEDGVACKNIHTIALKIPISTLQKNGQPVTSAANILDSDYIIGVWASASRQQIRTLNGDGTESYSGSYVQVSRIGMPLTNEAVIPVGDKDKWNSLTPYSEDPAMEAYLCNPELGLYMDNSLFGAAVPGMAALRIQRNTLQSFDFGNTNDGLWPIRATNGGAGTALDTNLFGNYLLRQGEPRSVDLLPIFHTGVPNLAPYQLATGKNGNPLAVGKPFINNFLPTFGDMLRLNMAVPVTPRNDPNFSSLGLVQAAVLGLTAAPYNTNANLEWIPNMDGFPNGRRLEDDVTRIELQAVGGVVLAAIGLWYDDYTAGGPNPVTTDLIDVLSYTTGVEANDTTFKTTFPYVQTPWSGFGKCGQTSPSTYSSIAGIFESGMNLSAPELSMVQNYPNPFTESTTFKYHVAQNSDVNLTVYDMNGRKIATLVDQKTKAGTYEVVWKPENVKKGTYIASLSANGRKIQGIKIVIDK
;
A
#
# COMPACT_ATOMS: atom_id res chain seq x y z
N MET A 1 36.33 32.98 56.47
CA MET A 1 35.17 32.71 55.65
C MET A 1 35.05 33.79 54.57
N LYS A 2 35.40 33.50 53.31
CA LYS A 2 35.21 34.45 52.20
C LYS A 2 33.77 34.40 51.74
N LYS A 3 33.04 35.51 51.77
CA LYS A 3 31.71 35.67 51.23
C LYS A 3 31.77 35.46 49.71
N ILE A 4 31.12 34.45 49.23
CA ILE A 4 30.89 34.22 47.78
C ILE A 4 29.88 35.26 47.34
N SER A 5 30.19 36.06 46.31
CA SER A 5 29.34 37.10 45.78
C SER A 5 28.09 36.52 45.15
N THR A 6 26.93 37.06 45.52
CA THR A 6 25.63 36.70 44.94
C THR A 6 25.57 36.72 43.41
N THR A 7 26.40 37.56 42.78
CA THR A 7 26.54 37.66 41.34
C THR A 7 27.11 36.38 40.69
N LYS A 8 28.02 35.65 41.38
CA LYS A 8 28.60 34.40 40.88
C LYS A 8 27.60 33.22 40.99
N ILE A 9 26.71 33.24 41.96
CA ILE A 9 25.67 32.23 42.11
C ILE A 9 24.59 32.41 41.02
N LEU A 10 24.19 33.65 40.73
CA LEU A 10 23.25 33.96 39.66
C LEU A 10 23.78 33.61 38.26
N THR A 11 25.09 33.80 37.99
CA THR A 11 25.70 33.43 36.72
C THR A 11 25.79 31.92 36.55
N LEU A 12 26.10 31.18 37.62
CA LEU A 12 26.18 29.73 37.57
C LEU A 12 24.79 29.08 37.40
N THR A 13 23.77 29.64 38.06
CA THR A 13 22.37 29.18 37.90
C THR A 13 21.82 29.47 36.49
N GLY A 14 22.18 30.60 35.90
CA GLY A 14 21.84 30.97 34.53
C GLY A 14 22.47 30.01 33.49
N ILE A 15 23.75 29.66 33.67
CA ILE A 15 24.45 28.72 32.76
C ILE A 15 23.87 27.28 32.87
N ILE A 16 23.56 26.84 34.09
CA ILE A 16 22.92 25.51 34.29
C ILE A 16 21.51 25.49 33.72
N ALA A 17 20.71 26.55 33.89
CA ALA A 17 19.36 26.64 33.30
C ALA A 17 19.41 26.66 31.77
N THR A 18 20.38 27.38 31.17
CA THR A 18 20.54 27.42 29.72
C THR A 18 21.07 26.08 29.17
N ALA A 19 21.97 25.40 29.88
CA ALA A 19 22.45 24.08 29.49
C ALA A 19 21.34 23.01 29.59
N VAL A 20 20.46 23.09 30.59
CA VAL A 20 19.31 22.19 30.73
C VAL A 20 18.25 22.48 29.66
N THR A 21 18.00 23.74 29.29
CA THR A 21 17.06 24.07 28.19
C THR A 21 17.62 23.70 26.82
N ILE A 22 18.91 23.82 26.57
CA ILE A 22 19.52 23.37 25.32
C ILE A 22 19.54 21.82 25.25
N GLY A 23 19.86 21.14 26.38
CA GLY A 23 19.85 19.69 26.45
C GLY A 23 18.42 19.05 26.39
N VAL A 24 17.38 19.81 26.71
CA VAL A 24 16.00 19.34 26.58
C VAL A 24 15.44 19.61 25.17
N TRP A 25 16.03 20.53 24.42
CA TRP A 25 15.61 20.77 23.02
C TRP A 25 16.26 19.82 22.01
N ASP A 26 17.42 19.23 22.35
CA ASP A 26 18.08 18.22 21.50
C ASP A 26 17.60 16.78 21.80
N ALA A 27 16.74 16.60 22.81
CA ALA A 27 16.11 15.32 23.13
C ALA A 27 14.62 15.32 22.71
N GLN A 28 14.30 15.84 21.55
CA GLN A 28 13.09 15.46 20.87
C GLN A 28 13.38 14.12 20.19
N GLU A 29 13.34 13.04 20.98
CA GLU A 29 13.12 11.71 20.42
C GLU A 29 11.81 11.79 19.64
N SER A 30 11.89 11.72 18.33
CA SER A 30 10.74 11.44 17.49
C SER A 30 10.18 10.11 17.98
N THR A 31 9.11 10.13 18.74
CA THR A 31 8.28 8.97 18.95
C THR A 31 7.68 8.64 17.60
N VAL A 32 8.33 7.76 16.86
CA VAL A 32 7.78 7.22 15.61
C VAL A 32 6.64 6.30 16.04
N GLU A 33 5.44 6.80 16.02
CA GLU A 33 4.23 5.99 16.11
C GLU A 33 3.87 5.58 14.69
N ALA A 34 4.16 4.35 14.37
CA ALA A 34 3.85 3.76 13.08
C ALA A 34 2.51 3.04 13.11
N SER A 35 1.76 2.95 12.02
CA SER A 35 0.39 2.49 12.06
C SER A 35 -0.19 1.74 10.86
N SER A 36 0.49 1.20 9.90
CA SER A 36 -0.08 0.07 9.15
C SER A 36 0.05 -1.24 9.93
N HIS A 37 0.60 -1.12 11.08
CA HIS A 37 0.82 -2.10 12.11
C HIS A 37 0.15 -1.56 13.38
N ARG A 38 -0.43 -2.42 14.21
CA ARG A 38 -1.22 -2.04 15.38
C ARG A 38 -2.56 -1.37 15.02
N GLU A 39 -3.20 -1.87 13.98
CA GLU A 39 -4.38 -1.28 13.35
C GLU A 39 -5.62 -1.19 14.26
N ALA A 40 -5.69 -2.00 15.34
CA ALA A 40 -6.85 -2.07 16.25
C ALA A 40 -6.43 -1.89 17.71
N PRO A 41 -7.31 -1.32 18.58
CA PRO A 41 -6.98 -1.03 19.98
C PRO A 41 -6.50 -2.24 20.80
N LEU A 42 -7.11 -3.43 20.63
CA LEU A 42 -6.67 -4.62 21.35
C LEU A 42 -5.35 -5.17 20.80
N ILE A 43 -5.21 -5.23 19.48
CA ILE A 43 -4.00 -5.78 18.86
C ILE A 43 -2.80 -4.88 19.08
N ALA A 44 -2.98 -3.57 19.17
CA ALA A 44 -1.93 -2.63 19.53
C ALA A 44 -1.23 -2.94 20.87
N ASN A 45 -1.93 -3.65 21.75
CA ASN A 45 -1.42 -4.12 23.04
C ASN A 45 -0.93 -5.58 23.00
N ASP A 46 -1.03 -6.26 21.87
CA ASP A 46 -0.61 -7.66 21.66
C ASP A 46 0.22 -7.84 20.39
N PRO A 47 1.40 -7.23 20.30
CA PRO A 47 2.22 -7.23 19.08
C PRO A 47 2.63 -8.62 18.61
N LEU A 48 2.62 -9.65 19.47
CA LEU A 48 2.96 -11.02 19.07
C LEU A 48 1.88 -11.68 18.19
N ALA A 49 0.63 -11.21 18.28
CA ALA A 49 -0.49 -11.70 17.48
C ALA A 49 -0.87 -10.73 16.35
N ASP A 50 -0.19 -9.59 16.24
CA ASP A 50 -0.43 -8.58 15.24
C ASP A 50 -0.03 -9.07 13.85
N ASN A 51 -1.03 -9.25 12.97
CA ASN A 51 -0.87 -9.64 11.57
C ASN A 51 -0.94 -8.38 10.71
N SER A 52 0.20 -7.87 10.31
CA SER A 52 0.34 -6.54 9.72
C SER A 52 0.23 -6.49 8.19
N ASP A 53 0.67 -7.55 7.49
CA ASP A 53 0.69 -7.58 6.03
C ASP A 53 0.45 -8.98 5.48
N LEU A 54 -0.22 -9.01 4.33
CA LEU A 54 -0.41 -10.21 3.52
C LEU A 54 -0.06 -9.91 2.06
N TYR A 55 0.72 -10.81 1.46
CA TYR A 55 1.07 -10.79 0.05
C TYR A 55 0.72 -12.13 -0.58
N ALA A 56 0.22 -12.12 -1.80
CA ALA A 56 -0.05 -13.34 -2.58
C ALA A 56 0.20 -13.04 -4.06
N PHE A 57 1.15 -13.75 -4.65
CA PHE A 57 1.55 -13.53 -6.04
C PHE A 57 2.12 -14.80 -6.67
N ARG A 58 1.98 -14.91 -7.98
CA ARG A 58 2.63 -15.99 -8.74
C ARG A 58 4.14 -15.79 -8.69
N SER A 59 4.88 -16.83 -8.33
CA SER A 59 6.31 -16.75 -8.05
C SER A 59 7.12 -16.40 -9.31
N PRO A 60 7.99 -15.38 -9.29
CA PRO A 60 8.72 -14.96 -10.49
C PRO A 60 9.86 -15.91 -10.88
N ASP A 61 10.44 -16.66 -9.95
CA ASP A 61 11.52 -17.64 -10.19
C ASP A 61 10.99 -19.03 -10.57
N ASP A 62 9.72 -19.34 -10.25
CA ASP A 62 9.04 -20.57 -10.63
C ASP A 62 7.55 -20.32 -10.86
N THR A 63 7.21 -20.00 -12.09
CA THR A 63 5.84 -19.60 -12.49
C THR A 63 4.78 -20.71 -12.37
N ASN A 64 5.14 -21.92 -11.92
CA ASN A 64 4.20 -22.98 -11.55
C ASN A 64 3.80 -22.95 -10.08
N THR A 65 4.28 -21.96 -9.34
CA THR A 65 4.00 -21.79 -7.91
C THR A 65 3.42 -20.41 -7.61
N VAL A 66 2.73 -20.32 -6.48
CA VAL A 66 2.31 -19.08 -5.83
C VAL A 66 3.09 -18.92 -4.54
N THR A 67 3.52 -17.71 -4.26
CA THR A 67 4.08 -17.35 -2.95
C THR A 67 3.05 -16.56 -2.17
N ILE A 68 2.81 -16.97 -0.92
CA ILE A 68 2.01 -16.27 0.07
C ILE A 68 2.93 -15.88 1.20
N ILE A 69 2.91 -14.60 1.61
CA ILE A 69 3.70 -14.07 2.71
C ILE A 69 2.74 -13.41 3.69
N ALA A 70 2.73 -13.89 4.94
CA ALA A 70 2.01 -13.28 6.05
C ALA A 70 3.01 -12.76 7.08
N ASN A 71 2.92 -11.49 7.40
CA ASN A 71 3.82 -10.80 8.32
C ASN A 71 3.16 -10.59 9.68
N TYR A 72 3.96 -10.79 10.73
CA TYR A 72 3.54 -10.68 12.12
C TYR A 72 4.61 -10.00 12.96
N VAL A 73 4.24 -9.57 14.16
CA VAL A 73 5.17 -8.96 15.13
C VAL A 73 5.84 -7.73 14.53
N PRO A 74 5.10 -6.68 14.22
CA PRO A 74 5.60 -5.51 13.48
C PRO A 74 6.53 -4.61 14.29
N LEU A 75 7.12 -3.61 13.63
CA LEU A 75 7.85 -2.47 14.21
C LEU A 75 9.02 -2.87 15.11
N GLN A 76 9.69 -3.97 14.79
CA GLN A 76 10.81 -4.44 15.58
C GLN A 76 12.03 -3.54 15.37
N LEU A 77 12.53 -2.96 16.46
CA LEU A 77 13.81 -2.28 16.44
C LEU A 77 14.93 -3.33 16.34
N PRO A 78 15.82 -3.26 15.34
CA PRO A 78 16.95 -4.16 15.23
C PRO A 78 17.83 -4.21 16.49
N GLN A 79 17.89 -3.10 17.24
CA GLN A 79 18.63 -2.95 18.48
C GLN A 79 17.85 -3.39 19.73
N GLY A 80 16.65 -3.93 19.59
CA GLY A 80 15.67 -4.19 20.66
C GLY A 80 16.04 -5.27 21.68
N GLY A 81 17.34 -5.61 21.87
CA GLY A 81 17.79 -6.57 22.86
C GLY A 81 17.77 -6.05 24.30
N PRO A 82 18.03 -6.93 25.30
CA PRO A 82 18.46 -8.35 25.16
C PRO A 82 17.35 -9.34 24.79
N ASN A 83 16.07 -8.98 24.97
CA ASN A 83 14.91 -9.81 24.62
C ASN A 83 14.37 -9.39 23.27
N TYR A 84 15.01 -9.87 22.20
CA TYR A 84 14.59 -9.59 20.83
C TYR A 84 13.21 -10.15 20.54
N ALA A 85 12.48 -9.51 19.62
CA ALA A 85 11.21 -9.99 19.14
C ALA A 85 11.33 -11.40 18.53
N SER A 86 10.28 -12.18 18.64
CA SER A 86 10.17 -13.55 18.06
C SER A 86 8.71 -13.94 18.02
N PHE A 87 8.34 -14.93 17.20
CA PHE A 87 7.00 -15.51 17.22
C PHE A 87 6.55 -15.92 18.62
N GLY A 88 5.26 -15.76 18.91
CA GLY A 88 4.66 -16.13 20.18
C GLY A 88 4.41 -17.63 20.30
N GLU A 89 4.81 -18.26 21.42
CA GLU A 89 4.54 -19.70 21.68
C GLU A 89 3.05 -19.97 21.93
N ASN A 90 2.31 -18.97 22.40
CA ASN A 90 0.89 -19.06 22.75
C ASN A 90 0.00 -18.33 21.74
N VAL A 91 0.48 -18.22 20.51
CA VAL A 91 -0.25 -17.72 19.35
C VAL A 91 -0.35 -18.81 18.32
N ARG A 92 -1.51 -18.95 17.72
CA ARG A 92 -1.73 -19.76 16.53
C ARG A 92 -1.79 -18.83 15.35
N TYR A 93 -0.88 -19.01 14.38
CA TYR A 93 -0.82 -18.24 13.14
C TYR A 93 -1.38 -19.11 12.02
N GLU A 94 -2.27 -18.57 11.22
CA GLU A 94 -2.94 -19.33 10.16
C GLU A 94 -2.98 -18.53 8.86
N VAL A 95 -2.80 -19.24 7.73
CA VAL A 95 -3.00 -18.74 6.37
C VAL A 95 -4.12 -19.60 5.76
N HIS A 96 -5.14 -18.92 5.27
CA HIS A 96 -6.38 -19.48 4.82
C HIS A 96 -6.56 -19.26 3.33
N ILE A 97 -7.08 -20.26 2.61
CA ILE A 97 -7.28 -20.22 1.17
C ILE A 97 -8.66 -20.76 0.83
N GLU A 98 -9.39 -19.97 0.05
CA GLU A 98 -10.65 -20.34 -0.57
C GLU A 98 -10.41 -20.47 -2.07
N ASN A 99 -10.90 -21.54 -2.74
CA ASN A 99 -10.63 -21.81 -4.15
C ASN A 99 -11.82 -22.36 -4.95
N ASP A 100 -12.97 -22.62 -4.32
CA ASP A 100 -14.10 -23.26 -4.99
C ASP A 100 -15.32 -22.34 -5.12
N GLY A 101 -15.32 -21.17 -4.49
CA GLY A 101 -16.41 -20.20 -4.50
C GLY A 101 -17.53 -20.52 -3.52
N THR A 102 -17.29 -21.35 -2.52
CA THR A 102 -18.20 -21.60 -1.40
C THR A 102 -17.64 -21.04 -0.11
N ALA A 103 -18.51 -20.48 0.74
CA ALA A 103 -18.06 -19.85 1.98
C ALA A 103 -17.39 -20.87 2.92
N GLY A 104 -16.13 -20.66 3.21
CA GLY A 104 -15.27 -21.50 4.06
C GLY A 104 -13.88 -21.68 3.48
N ASP A 105 -12.92 -22.09 4.32
CA ASP A 105 -11.56 -22.34 3.87
C ASP A 105 -11.46 -23.75 3.24
N ASP A 106 -10.96 -23.81 2.02
CA ASP A 106 -10.63 -25.08 1.37
C ASP A 106 -9.29 -25.62 1.82
N ILE A 107 -8.32 -24.72 2.08
CA ILE A 107 -7.01 -25.07 2.60
C ILE A 107 -6.65 -24.11 3.72
N THR A 108 -6.21 -24.67 4.87
CA THR A 108 -5.65 -23.87 5.97
C THR A 108 -4.26 -24.37 6.33
N TYR A 109 -3.29 -23.47 6.34
CA TYR A 109 -1.96 -23.72 6.89
C TYR A 109 -1.87 -23.11 8.28
N ARG A 110 -1.42 -23.91 9.26
CA ARG A 110 -1.28 -23.52 10.66
C ARG A 110 0.15 -23.60 11.11
N PHE A 111 0.61 -22.59 11.83
CA PHE A 111 1.96 -22.50 12.40
C PHE A 111 1.87 -22.31 13.91
N THR A 112 2.63 -23.11 14.63
CA THR A 112 2.84 -23.01 16.08
C THR A 112 4.32 -23.04 16.38
N PHE A 113 4.76 -22.22 17.32
CA PHE A 113 6.17 -22.00 17.64
C PHE A 113 6.50 -22.48 19.05
N SER A 114 7.73 -22.93 19.25
CA SER A 114 8.26 -23.34 20.54
C SER A 114 9.66 -22.79 20.72
N LYS A 115 10.02 -22.41 21.94
CA LYS A 115 11.32 -21.83 22.29
C LYS A 115 12.02 -22.69 23.33
N VAL A 116 13.32 -22.88 23.15
CA VAL A 116 14.19 -23.54 24.11
C VAL A 116 15.30 -22.57 24.52
N ASN A 117 15.39 -22.30 25.82
CA ASN A 117 16.50 -21.57 26.42
C ASN A 117 17.54 -22.59 26.91
N GLU A 118 18.60 -22.78 26.15
CA GLU A 118 19.63 -23.81 26.43
C GLU A 118 20.56 -23.45 27.58
N ASP A 119 20.75 -22.15 27.85
CA ASP A 119 21.58 -21.68 28.98
C ASP A 119 20.91 -20.44 29.66
N PRO A 120 20.08 -20.69 30.66
CA PRO A 120 19.38 -19.61 31.38
C PRO A 120 20.31 -18.72 32.24
N THR A 121 21.60 -18.99 32.28
CA THR A 121 22.58 -18.27 33.10
C THR A 121 23.23 -17.10 32.34
N THR A 122 22.97 -16.95 31.07
CA THR A 122 23.47 -15.86 30.22
C THR A 122 22.37 -14.93 29.75
N PHE A 123 22.69 -13.66 29.53
CA PHE A 123 21.77 -12.71 28.88
C PHE A 123 22.00 -12.60 27.35
N PHE A 124 23.00 -13.30 26.81
CA PHE A 124 23.27 -13.30 25.37
C PHE A 124 22.38 -14.33 24.66
N ASN A 125 21.74 -13.94 23.56
CA ASN A 125 21.03 -14.88 22.69
C ASN A 125 21.97 -15.76 21.89
N ILE A 126 23.16 -15.27 21.57
CA ILE A 126 24.19 -15.98 20.80
C ILE A 126 25.51 -15.81 21.51
N ARG A 127 26.21 -16.94 21.78
CA ARG A 127 27.57 -16.93 22.32
C ARG A 127 28.31 -18.23 22.08
N LEU A 128 29.64 -18.18 21.95
CA LEU A 128 30.54 -19.30 21.91
C LEU A 128 30.12 -20.40 20.90
N GLY A 129 29.72 -20.00 19.72
CA GLY A 129 29.34 -20.89 18.62
C GLY A 129 27.91 -21.44 18.71
N GLN A 130 27.09 -20.94 19.64
CA GLN A 130 25.73 -21.45 19.86
C GLN A 130 24.70 -20.33 19.98
N GLU A 131 23.53 -20.59 19.39
CA GLU A 131 22.31 -19.87 19.70
C GLU A 131 21.75 -20.41 21.02
N ASN A 132 21.45 -19.50 21.98
CA ASN A 132 20.94 -19.90 23.29
C ASN A 132 19.41 -20.00 23.28
N LEU A 133 18.71 -18.98 22.77
CA LEU A 133 17.26 -19.01 22.69
C LEU A 133 16.84 -19.48 21.30
N LYS A 134 16.66 -20.78 21.13
CA LYS A 134 16.28 -21.39 19.86
C LYS A 134 14.78 -21.42 19.67
N THR A 135 14.32 -20.98 18.50
CA THR A 135 12.92 -21.07 18.10
C THR A 135 12.75 -22.10 16.99
N THR A 136 11.76 -22.97 17.15
CA THR A 136 11.34 -23.94 16.12
C THR A 136 9.85 -23.83 15.86
N TYR A 137 9.38 -24.37 14.73
CA TYR A 137 7.97 -24.37 14.40
C TYR A 137 7.48 -25.74 13.89
N VAL A 138 6.19 -25.96 14.07
CA VAL A 138 5.42 -26.99 13.41
C VAL A 138 4.51 -26.32 12.39
N ALA A 139 4.53 -26.80 11.15
CA ALA A 139 3.56 -26.40 10.13
C ALA A 139 2.61 -27.57 9.86
N GLU A 140 1.33 -27.29 9.88
CA GLU A 140 0.25 -28.23 9.64
C GLU A 140 -0.64 -27.72 8.49
N LYS A 141 -1.30 -28.65 7.79
CA LYS A 141 -2.22 -28.38 6.69
C LYS A 141 -3.54 -29.08 6.94
N SER A 142 -4.64 -28.38 6.78
CA SER A 142 -6.00 -28.93 6.67
C SER A 142 -6.53 -28.69 5.25
N VAL A 143 -7.31 -29.61 4.73
CA VAL A 143 -8.01 -29.51 3.43
C VAL A 143 -9.49 -29.75 3.67
N ASN A 144 -10.35 -28.87 3.12
CA ASN A 144 -11.82 -28.92 3.22
C ASN A 144 -12.32 -29.08 4.67
N GLY A 145 -11.72 -28.33 5.61
CA GLY A 145 -12.08 -28.40 7.02
C GLY A 145 -11.77 -29.74 7.71
N GLY A 146 -10.96 -30.60 7.09
CA GLY A 146 -10.52 -31.87 7.63
C GLY A 146 -9.53 -31.75 8.79
N ALA A 147 -9.07 -32.88 9.30
CA ALA A 147 -8.05 -32.90 10.35
C ALA A 147 -6.73 -32.31 9.86
N PHE A 148 -6.06 -31.52 10.71
CA PHE A 148 -4.72 -31.02 10.43
C PHE A 148 -3.70 -32.15 10.35
N THR A 149 -2.85 -32.10 9.33
CA THR A 149 -1.73 -33.02 9.14
C THR A 149 -0.43 -32.24 9.17
N THR A 150 0.55 -32.72 9.91
CA THR A 150 1.87 -32.09 10.01
C THR A 150 2.61 -32.22 8.67
N ILE A 151 3.01 -31.12 8.09
CA ILE A 151 3.81 -31.04 6.87
C ILE A 151 5.29 -30.71 7.16
N ILE A 152 5.56 -29.98 8.25
CA ILE A 152 6.90 -29.73 8.80
C ILE A 152 6.84 -29.89 10.31
N ALA A 153 7.62 -30.83 10.87
CA ALA A 153 7.59 -31.14 12.29
C ALA A 153 8.59 -30.33 13.14
N ASN A 154 9.70 -29.91 12.57
CA ASN A 154 10.80 -29.23 13.26
C ASN A 154 11.43 -28.17 12.33
N GLY A 155 10.62 -27.19 11.89
CA GLY A 155 11.14 -26.06 11.13
C GLY A 155 12.01 -25.18 12.03
N ILE A 156 13.05 -24.58 11.46
CA ILE A 156 13.99 -23.72 12.17
C ILE A 156 13.59 -22.27 11.91
N VAL A 157 13.60 -21.44 12.95
CA VAL A 157 13.51 -19.98 12.85
C VAL A 157 14.90 -19.40 13.05
N PRO A 158 15.46 -18.61 12.13
CA PRO A 158 16.76 -17.97 12.32
C PRO A 158 16.76 -17.05 13.56
N PRO A 159 17.89 -16.93 14.27
CA PRO A 159 18.00 -15.98 15.38
C PRO A 159 17.89 -14.51 14.91
N PRO A 160 17.65 -13.56 15.81
CA PRO A 160 17.70 -12.15 15.47
C PRO A 160 19.06 -11.74 14.86
N ASN A 161 19.08 -10.81 13.92
CA ASN A 161 20.31 -10.27 13.35
C ASN A 161 20.97 -9.26 14.30
N ILE A 162 21.58 -9.77 15.37
CA ILE A 162 22.15 -8.96 16.46
C ILE A 162 23.32 -8.09 15.97
N GLY A 163 24.20 -8.70 15.15
CA GLY A 163 25.35 -8.01 14.60
C GLY A 163 26.47 -8.93 14.17
N PRO A 164 27.50 -8.43 13.48
CA PRO A 164 28.53 -9.25 12.85
C PRO A 164 29.31 -10.10 13.84
N ARG A 165 29.51 -9.63 15.08
CA ARG A 165 30.20 -10.42 16.09
C ARG A 165 29.39 -11.66 16.52
N SER A 166 28.09 -11.53 16.61
CA SER A 166 27.18 -12.63 16.97
C SER A 166 26.94 -13.57 15.79
N ILE A 167 26.85 -13.06 14.57
CA ILE A 167 26.52 -13.86 13.39
C ILE A 167 27.77 -14.48 12.77
N SER A 168 28.70 -13.66 12.26
CA SER A 168 29.85 -14.14 11.50
C SER A 168 31.17 -14.22 12.33
N GLY A 169 31.19 -13.63 13.52
CA GLY A 169 32.37 -13.64 14.37
C GLY A 169 32.61 -15.02 15.01
N ALA A 170 33.89 -15.37 15.26
CA ALA A 170 34.29 -16.63 15.88
C ALA A 170 33.77 -16.86 17.31
N ALA A 171 33.39 -15.77 18.00
CA ALA A 171 32.73 -15.84 19.31
C ALA A 171 31.20 -15.98 19.22
N GLY A 172 30.63 -15.83 18.04
CA GLY A 172 29.22 -16.01 17.70
C GLY A 172 28.97 -17.36 17.02
N LEU A 173 28.07 -17.37 16.04
CA LEU A 173 27.69 -18.56 15.28
C LEU A 173 28.77 -18.99 14.27
N ASN A 174 29.67 -18.06 13.90
CA ASN A 174 30.72 -18.28 12.91
C ASN A 174 30.19 -18.74 11.54
N VAL A 175 29.04 -18.22 11.11
CA VAL A 175 28.46 -18.44 9.78
C VAL A 175 28.90 -17.33 8.82
N PRO A 176 28.92 -17.54 7.49
CA PRO A 176 29.41 -16.55 6.54
C PRO A 176 28.69 -15.19 6.61
N ASN A 177 27.39 -15.20 6.72
CA ASN A 177 26.52 -14.03 6.80
C ASN A 177 25.12 -14.45 7.27
N TYR A 178 24.22 -13.47 7.48
CA TYR A 178 22.84 -13.75 7.88
C TYR A 178 22.03 -14.45 6.78
N GLU A 179 22.30 -14.18 5.51
CA GLU A 179 21.64 -14.83 4.38
C GLU A 179 21.78 -16.36 4.43
N SER A 180 22.92 -16.88 4.90
CA SER A 180 23.11 -18.32 5.05
C SER A 180 22.21 -18.94 6.13
N LEU A 181 21.83 -18.15 7.16
CA LEU A 181 20.85 -18.59 8.17
C LEU A 181 19.44 -18.61 7.59
N MET A 182 19.05 -17.61 6.83
CA MET A 182 17.74 -17.58 6.14
C MET A 182 17.61 -18.76 5.16
N THR A 183 18.62 -18.98 4.32
CA THR A 183 18.64 -20.09 3.37
C THR A 183 18.59 -21.44 4.08
N GLY A 184 19.32 -21.59 5.19
CA GLY A 184 19.32 -22.82 6.00
C GLY A 184 18.01 -23.09 6.74
N ALA A 185 17.15 -22.07 6.90
CA ALA A 185 15.85 -22.18 7.53
C ALA A 185 14.71 -22.51 6.55
N ILE A 186 14.97 -22.48 5.24
CA ILE A 186 13.97 -22.85 4.24
C ILE A 186 13.75 -24.37 4.32
N ALA A 187 12.52 -24.79 4.59
CA ALA A 187 12.12 -26.19 4.72
C ALA A 187 11.15 -26.57 3.59
N THR A 188 11.31 -27.78 3.06
CA THR A 188 10.35 -28.36 2.11
C THR A 188 9.45 -29.37 2.86
N ALA A 189 8.15 -29.26 2.64
CA ALA A 189 7.15 -30.13 3.27
C ALA A 189 7.37 -31.61 2.90
N THR A 190 7.26 -32.47 3.89
CA THR A 190 7.32 -33.92 3.72
C THR A 190 5.90 -34.48 3.72
N GLY A 191 5.48 -35.10 2.61
CA GLY A 191 4.13 -35.67 2.48
C GLY A 191 3.03 -34.62 2.21
N GLY A 192 3.41 -33.38 1.93
CA GLY A 192 2.53 -32.31 1.49
C GLY A 192 2.40 -32.23 -0.02
N GLY A 193 1.84 -31.11 -0.53
CA GLY A 193 1.69 -30.82 -1.95
C GLY A 193 2.93 -30.20 -2.61
N GLY A 194 4.11 -30.31 -2.00
CA GLY A 194 5.36 -29.72 -2.51
C GLY A 194 5.63 -28.30 -2.01
N GLU A 195 5.02 -27.93 -0.90
CA GLU A 195 5.19 -26.61 -0.28
C GLU A 195 6.62 -26.39 0.19
N THR A 196 7.12 -25.18 0.02
CA THR A 196 8.37 -24.69 0.62
C THR A 196 8.04 -23.57 1.60
N VAL A 197 8.63 -23.58 2.78
CA VAL A 197 8.29 -22.70 3.90
C VAL A 197 9.53 -22.00 4.42
N TYR A 198 9.40 -20.71 4.72
CA TYR A 198 10.33 -19.95 5.54
C TYR A 198 9.54 -19.30 6.69
N CYS A 199 10.04 -19.42 7.92
CA CYS A 199 9.56 -18.67 9.08
C CYS A 199 10.76 -18.00 9.74
N GLY A 200 10.71 -16.67 9.88
CA GLY A 200 11.82 -15.96 10.53
C GLY A 200 11.75 -14.46 10.42
N PRO A 201 12.68 -13.74 11.07
CA PRO A 201 12.77 -12.30 10.92
C PRO A 201 13.22 -11.92 9.51
N SER A 202 12.68 -10.82 9.02
CA SER A 202 13.05 -10.17 7.77
C SER A 202 13.07 -8.66 7.96
N ASP A 203 13.60 -7.94 7.00
CA ASP A 203 13.26 -6.55 6.77
C ASP A 203 11.75 -6.42 6.55
N ASP A 204 11.14 -5.35 7.05
CA ASP A 204 9.72 -5.08 6.81
C ASP A 204 9.52 -4.70 5.33
N PRO A 205 8.79 -5.49 4.54
CA PRO A 205 8.65 -5.24 3.12
C PRO A 205 7.64 -4.13 2.77
N PHE A 206 6.86 -3.65 3.74
CA PHE A 206 5.91 -2.57 3.53
C PHE A 206 6.63 -1.22 3.46
N PHE A 207 5.99 -0.25 2.84
CA PHE A 207 6.51 1.11 2.72
C PHE A 207 5.38 2.12 2.63
N VAL A 208 5.42 3.16 3.45
CA VAL A 208 4.42 4.24 3.50
C VAL A 208 4.89 5.37 4.40
N ASP A 209 4.52 6.60 4.08
CA ASP A 209 4.64 7.73 5.01
C ASP A 209 3.53 7.67 6.07
N LEU A 210 3.74 6.84 7.10
CA LEU A 210 2.76 6.64 8.18
C LEU A 210 2.45 7.95 8.91
N GLY A 211 3.48 8.73 9.23
CA GLY A 211 3.31 10.02 9.90
C GLY A 211 2.42 10.97 9.10
N GLY A 212 2.62 11.04 7.80
CA GLY A 212 1.80 11.88 6.92
C GLY A 212 0.38 11.36 6.76
N ILE A 213 0.20 10.08 6.49
CA ILE A 213 -1.15 9.50 6.27
C ILE A 213 -2.03 9.67 7.51
N PHE A 214 -1.51 9.41 8.70
CA PHE A 214 -2.32 9.48 9.94
C PHE A 214 -2.37 10.87 10.60
N ASP A 215 -1.56 11.83 10.13
CA ASP A 215 -1.78 13.26 10.41
C ASP A 215 -2.81 13.85 9.43
N LEU A 216 -4.02 13.32 9.49
CA LEU A 216 -5.18 13.76 8.69
C LEU A 216 -4.86 13.83 7.17
N GLY A 217 -4.19 12.80 6.64
CA GLY A 217 -3.84 12.74 5.22
C GLY A 217 -2.89 13.83 4.74
N ALA A 218 -2.05 14.35 5.63
CA ALA A 218 -1.02 15.33 5.30
C ALA A 218 0.15 14.65 4.57
N THR A 219 -0.12 14.05 3.41
CA THR A 219 0.94 13.46 2.58
C THR A 219 1.96 14.51 2.20
N ARG A 220 3.23 14.18 2.38
CA ARG A 220 4.36 15.12 2.25
C ARG A 220 5.04 15.04 0.89
N ALA A 221 4.34 14.54 -0.13
CA ALA A 221 4.87 14.39 -1.48
C ALA A 221 5.46 15.71 -2.00
N GLY A 222 6.73 15.69 -2.39
CA GLY A 222 7.45 16.88 -2.84
C GLY A 222 7.96 17.79 -1.71
N GLY A 223 7.74 17.42 -0.45
CA GLY A 223 8.34 18.08 0.71
C GLY A 223 9.86 17.92 0.76
N THR A 224 10.53 18.79 1.51
CA THR A 224 11.99 18.77 1.69
C THR A 224 12.37 19.13 3.13
N GLY A 225 13.48 18.63 3.62
CA GLY A 225 13.89 18.85 5.01
C GLY A 225 12.94 18.12 5.97
N ASP A 226 12.47 18.79 7.00
CA ASP A 226 11.56 18.20 8.01
C ASP A 226 10.17 17.86 7.44
N ASP A 227 9.82 18.44 6.29
CA ASP A 227 8.56 18.14 5.57
C ASP A 227 8.76 17.09 4.46
N ALA A 228 9.91 16.42 4.37
CA ALA A 228 10.12 15.35 3.41
C ALA A 228 9.29 14.12 3.78
N PRO A 229 8.78 13.37 2.78
CA PRO A 229 8.12 12.09 3.05
C PRO A 229 9.13 11.12 3.67
N GLU A 230 8.69 10.37 4.68
CA GLU A 230 9.51 9.43 5.41
C GLU A 230 8.80 8.09 5.51
N ASP A 231 9.48 7.03 5.12
CA ASP A 231 8.94 5.68 5.29
C ASP A 231 8.92 5.32 6.78
N GLY A 232 7.73 5.18 7.33
CA GLY A 232 7.51 4.93 8.76
C GLY A 232 7.96 3.54 9.22
N VAL A 233 8.13 2.59 8.30
CA VAL A 233 8.60 1.22 8.59
C VAL A 233 10.04 0.99 8.14
N ALA A 234 10.68 1.99 7.56
CA ALA A 234 12.09 1.91 7.19
C ALA A 234 12.96 1.50 8.38
N CYS A 235 13.92 0.60 8.11
CA CYS A 235 14.85 0.09 9.12
C CYS A 235 14.18 -0.63 10.31
N LYS A 236 12.98 -1.10 10.15
CA LYS A 236 12.30 -1.98 11.09
C LYS A 236 12.39 -3.42 10.60
N ASN A 237 12.32 -4.35 11.53
CA ASN A 237 12.21 -5.76 11.23
C ASN A 237 10.80 -6.24 11.54
N ILE A 238 10.44 -7.36 10.91
CA ILE A 238 9.17 -8.04 11.08
C ILE A 238 9.42 -9.55 11.17
N HIS A 239 8.45 -10.34 11.57
CA HIS A 239 8.50 -11.79 11.47
C HIS A 239 7.61 -12.26 10.33
N THR A 240 8.21 -12.97 9.39
CA THR A 240 7.60 -13.43 8.15
C THR A 240 7.33 -14.92 8.18
N ILE A 241 6.12 -15.31 7.80
CA ILE A 241 5.76 -16.67 7.37
C ILE A 241 5.59 -16.62 5.85
N ALA A 242 6.50 -17.23 5.11
CA ALA A 242 6.43 -17.34 3.66
C ALA A 242 6.18 -18.78 3.23
N LEU A 243 5.20 -18.95 2.34
CA LEU A 243 4.79 -20.22 1.74
C LEU A 243 4.96 -20.13 0.23
N LYS A 244 5.72 -21.03 -0.38
CA LYS A 244 5.75 -21.21 -1.84
C LYS A 244 5.07 -22.53 -2.17
N ILE A 245 3.95 -22.45 -2.89
CA ILE A 245 2.99 -23.56 -3.05
C ILE A 245 2.79 -23.83 -4.54
N PRO A 246 2.87 -25.09 -5.02
CA PRO A 246 2.51 -25.43 -6.39
C PRO A 246 1.07 -25.01 -6.74
N ILE A 247 0.87 -24.42 -7.91
CA ILE A 247 -0.48 -24.01 -8.38
C ILE A 247 -1.44 -25.18 -8.38
N SER A 248 -0.98 -26.38 -8.75
CA SER A 248 -1.79 -27.60 -8.70
C SER A 248 -2.27 -28.00 -7.30
N THR A 249 -1.60 -27.55 -6.24
CA THR A 249 -2.06 -27.73 -4.86
C THR A 249 -3.17 -26.76 -4.47
N LEU A 250 -3.15 -25.56 -5.05
CA LEU A 250 -4.10 -24.48 -4.78
C LEU A 250 -5.32 -24.51 -5.70
N GLN A 251 -5.16 -25.05 -6.91
CA GLN A 251 -6.24 -25.12 -7.89
C GLN A 251 -7.26 -26.18 -7.48
N LYS A 252 -8.54 -25.83 -7.47
CA LYS A 252 -9.67 -26.64 -6.93
C LYS A 252 -9.74 -28.09 -7.43
N ASN A 253 -9.23 -28.39 -8.62
CA ASN A 253 -9.23 -29.72 -9.24
C ASN A 253 -7.81 -30.31 -9.36
N GLY A 254 -6.79 -29.73 -8.74
CA GLY A 254 -5.42 -30.20 -8.78
C GLY A 254 -4.70 -30.02 -10.13
N GLN A 255 -5.19 -29.12 -11.01
CA GLN A 255 -4.65 -28.96 -12.35
C GLN A 255 -3.43 -27.98 -12.37
N PRO A 256 -2.41 -28.26 -13.18
CA PRO A 256 -1.31 -27.33 -13.38
C PRO A 256 -1.76 -26.11 -14.16
N VAL A 257 -1.05 -24.98 -14.02
CA VAL A 257 -1.39 -23.71 -14.69
C VAL A 257 -1.43 -23.82 -16.23
N THR A 258 -0.68 -24.77 -16.81
CA THR A 258 -0.68 -25.03 -18.25
C THR A 258 -2.00 -25.60 -18.76
N SER A 259 -2.91 -26.00 -17.89
CA SER A 259 -4.27 -26.48 -18.24
C SER A 259 -5.29 -25.35 -18.26
N ALA A 260 -4.92 -24.14 -17.86
CA ALA A 260 -5.81 -22.98 -17.92
C ALA A 260 -6.25 -22.68 -19.37
N ALA A 261 -7.55 -22.46 -19.56
CA ALA A 261 -8.11 -22.16 -20.87
C ALA A 261 -7.56 -20.83 -21.44
N ASN A 262 -7.35 -19.86 -20.57
CA ASN A 262 -6.73 -18.56 -20.85
C ASN A 262 -6.41 -17.85 -19.53
N ILE A 263 -5.89 -16.64 -19.58
CA ILE A 263 -5.51 -15.86 -18.40
C ILE A 263 -6.71 -15.34 -17.57
N LEU A 264 -7.93 -15.54 -18.03
CA LEU A 264 -9.17 -15.18 -17.32
C LEU A 264 -9.92 -16.41 -16.77
N ASP A 265 -9.28 -17.59 -16.79
CA ASP A 265 -9.89 -18.84 -16.35
C ASP A 265 -10.25 -18.76 -14.86
N SER A 266 -11.53 -18.86 -14.54
CA SER A 266 -12.07 -18.78 -13.19
C SER A 266 -11.69 -19.97 -12.31
N ASP A 267 -11.27 -21.09 -12.90
CA ASP A 267 -10.85 -22.26 -12.15
C ASP A 267 -9.46 -22.09 -11.47
N TYR A 268 -8.78 -20.98 -11.76
CA TYR A 268 -7.47 -20.64 -11.21
C TYR A 268 -7.51 -19.45 -10.25
N ILE A 269 -8.69 -19.07 -9.77
CA ILE A 269 -8.84 -17.98 -8.80
C ILE A 269 -8.82 -18.54 -7.39
N ILE A 270 -8.06 -17.88 -6.51
CA ILE A 270 -8.05 -18.17 -5.07
C ILE A 270 -8.30 -16.88 -4.29
N GLY A 271 -8.91 -17.01 -3.12
CA GLY A 271 -8.97 -16.00 -2.07
C GLY A 271 -8.01 -16.37 -0.95
N VAL A 272 -7.23 -15.42 -0.47
CA VAL A 272 -6.22 -15.64 0.59
C VAL A 272 -6.43 -14.64 1.71
N TRP A 273 -6.40 -15.10 2.95
CA TRP A 273 -6.40 -14.28 4.14
C TRP A 273 -5.53 -14.92 5.23
N ALA A 274 -5.12 -14.14 6.21
CA ALA A 274 -4.30 -14.62 7.31
C ALA A 274 -4.88 -14.20 8.66
N SER A 275 -4.58 -14.95 9.71
CA SER A 275 -5.07 -14.65 11.06
C SER A 275 -4.08 -15.03 12.15
N ALA A 276 -4.31 -14.46 13.34
CA ALA A 276 -3.70 -14.91 14.57
C ALA A 276 -4.77 -15.14 15.64
N SER A 277 -4.60 -16.20 16.41
CA SER A 277 -5.53 -16.59 17.50
C SER A 277 -4.80 -16.80 18.81
N ARG A 278 -5.50 -16.43 19.90
CA ARG A 278 -5.05 -16.63 21.27
C ARG A 278 -6.01 -17.52 22.04
N GLN A 279 -5.51 -18.26 23.06
CA GLN A 279 -6.41 -18.86 24.05
C GLN A 279 -7.11 -17.80 24.88
N GLN A 280 -8.37 -18.07 25.25
CA GLN A 280 -9.27 -17.10 25.90
C GLN A 280 -8.73 -16.53 27.22
N ILE A 281 -7.96 -17.30 27.96
CA ILE A 281 -7.50 -16.93 29.31
C ILE A 281 -5.98 -17.01 29.37
N ARG A 282 -5.35 -15.89 29.72
CA ARG A 282 -3.95 -15.79 30.13
C ARG A 282 -3.89 -15.51 31.63
N THR A 283 -3.21 -16.36 32.38
CA THR A 283 -3.03 -16.20 33.83
C THR A 283 -1.56 -15.93 34.12
N LEU A 284 -1.30 -14.81 34.82
CA LEU A 284 0.04 -14.49 35.31
C LEU A 284 0.22 -15.15 36.68
N ASN A 285 1.18 -16.04 36.82
CA ASN A 285 1.46 -16.76 38.06
C ASN A 285 2.43 -15.95 38.93
N GLY A 286 2.32 -16.11 40.28
CA GLY A 286 3.16 -15.37 41.21
C GLY A 286 4.64 -15.76 41.20
N ASP A 287 5.01 -16.82 40.49
CA ASP A 287 6.39 -17.31 40.31
C ASP A 287 7.08 -16.80 39.03
N GLY A 288 6.43 -15.87 38.30
CA GLY A 288 6.93 -15.30 37.06
C GLY A 288 6.63 -16.14 35.81
N THR A 289 5.84 -17.19 35.94
CA THR A 289 5.35 -17.98 34.80
C THR A 289 3.96 -17.55 34.33
N GLU A 290 3.54 -18.04 33.19
CA GLU A 290 2.21 -17.84 32.64
C GLU A 290 1.55 -19.18 32.32
N SER A 291 0.22 -19.20 32.38
CA SER A 291 -0.57 -20.34 31.90
C SER A 291 -1.71 -19.85 31.02
N TYR A 292 -2.07 -20.68 30.06
CA TYR A 292 -3.08 -20.38 29.07
C TYR A 292 -4.15 -21.46 29.04
N SER A 293 -5.41 -21.08 28.87
CA SER A 293 -6.53 -22.02 28.84
C SER A 293 -7.72 -21.48 28.05
N GLY A 294 -8.70 -22.34 27.80
CA GLY A 294 -9.86 -22.03 26.97
C GLY A 294 -9.63 -22.32 25.49
N SER A 295 -10.64 -22.04 24.68
CA SER A 295 -10.58 -22.18 23.23
C SER A 295 -9.69 -21.09 22.62
N TYR A 296 -9.17 -21.33 21.44
CA TYR A 296 -8.54 -20.28 20.65
C TYR A 296 -9.61 -19.35 20.10
N VAL A 297 -9.34 -18.06 20.16
CA VAL A 297 -10.16 -16.96 19.62
C VAL A 297 -9.28 -16.14 18.70
N GLN A 298 -9.79 -15.85 17.52
CA GLN A 298 -9.13 -14.97 16.56
C GLN A 298 -9.06 -13.54 17.15
N VAL A 299 -7.89 -12.94 17.10
CA VAL A 299 -7.63 -11.59 17.65
C VAL A 299 -7.05 -10.62 16.62
N SER A 300 -6.60 -11.15 15.49
CA SER A 300 -6.10 -10.36 14.36
C SER A 300 -6.36 -11.09 13.06
N ARG A 301 -6.63 -10.36 11.99
CA ARG A 301 -6.72 -10.88 10.63
C ARG A 301 -6.36 -9.82 9.60
N ILE A 302 -5.94 -10.28 8.43
CA ILE A 302 -5.77 -9.46 7.26
C ILE A 302 -6.16 -10.24 6.00
N GLY A 303 -6.87 -9.59 5.11
CA GLY A 303 -7.11 -10.00 3.73
C GLY A 303 -6.53 -8.95 2.78
N MET A 304 -7.35 -7.98 2.38
CA MET A 304 -6.90 -6.82 1.61
C MET A 304 -6.07 -5.88 2.49
N PRO A 305 -5.02 -5.28 1.95
CA PRO A 305 -4.20 -4.32 2.70
C PRO A 305 -5.05 -3.09 3.12
N LEU A 306 -4.63 -2.44 4.18
CA LEU A 306 -5.16 -1.17 4.69
C LEU A 306 -6.68 -1.14 5.04
N THR A 307 -7.42 -2.26 4.90
CA THR A 307 -8.86 -2.28 5.19
C THR A 307 -9.13 -1.89 6.64
N ASN A 308 -8.50 -2.58 7.59
CA ASN A 308 -8.73 -2.30 9.02
C ASN A 308 -8.05 -1.00 9.46
N GLU A 309 -6.96 -0.61 8.84
CA GLU A 309 -6.20 0.60 9.17
C GLU A 309 -6.90 1.88 8.74
N ALA A 310 -7.38 1.94 7.49
CA ALA A 310 -7.82 3.18 6.84
C ALA A 310 -9.31 3.23 6.48
N VAL A 311 -10.02 2.09 6.50
CA VAL A 311 -11.44 2.02 6.10
C VAL A 311 -12.34 1.76 7.31
N ILE A 312 -11.99 0.82 8.18
CA ILE A 312 -12.82 0.47 9.34
C ILE A 312 -12.65 1.51 10.45
N PRO A 313 -13.73 2.11 10.99
CA PRO A 313 -13.65 3.08 12.09
C PRO A 313 -13.10 2.45 13.37
N VAL A 314 -12.44 3.25 14.20
CA VAL A 314 -11.80 2.82 15.47
C VAL A 314 -12.72 1.98 16.36
N GLY A 315 -14.01 2.31 16.39
CA GLY A 315 -15.00 1.59 17.22
C GLY A 315 -15.29 0.16 16.78
N ASP A 316 -15.02 -0.18 15.52
CA ASP A 316 -15.32 -1.50 14.94
C ASP A 316 -14.07 -2.33 14.59
N LYS A 317 -12.86 -1.79 14.74
CA LYS A 317 -11.60 -2.44 14.36
C LYS A 317 -11.36 -3.76 15.09
N ASP A 318 -11.57 -3.82 16.41
CA ASP A 318 -11.43 -5.06 17.19
C ASP A 318 -12.50 -6.09 16.81
N LYS A 319 -13.72 -5.63 16.51
CA LYS A 319 -14.79 -6.49 16.01
C LYS A 319 -14.42 -7.05 14.64
N TRP A 320 -13.88 -6.21 13.73
CA TRP A 320 -13.39 -6.65 12.43
C TRP A 320 -12.36 -7.78 12.56
N ASN A 321 -11.37 -7.62 13.43
CA ASN A 321 -10.34 -8.62 13.71
C ASN A 321 -10.91 -9.95 14.26
N SER A 322 -12.05 -9.93 14.91
CA SER A 322 -12.69 -11.13 15.47
C SER A 322 -13.53 -11.93 14.48
N LEU A 323 -13.85 -11.36 13.31
CA LEU A 323 -14.67 -11.97 12.27
C LEU A 323 -13.79 -12.70 11.24
N THR A 324 -14.36 -13.69 10.56
CA THR A 324 -13.79 -14.25 9.33
C THR A 324 -14.35 -13.52 8.10
N PRO A 325 -13.75 -13.60 6.92
CA PRO A 325 -14.33 -13.04 5.70
C PRO A 325 -15.76 -13.51 5.46
N TYR A 326 -16.10 -14.73 5.86
CA TYR A 326 -17.42 -15.35 5.66
C TYR A 326 -18.47 -14.94 6.69
N SER A 327 -18.06 -14.27 7.76
CA SER A 327 -18.93 -13.86 8.90
C SER A 327 -18.94 -12.36 9.13
N GLU A 328 -18.50 -11.58 8.15
CA GLU A 328 -18.51 -10.12 8.23
C GLU A 328 -19.93 -9.57 8.41
N ASP A 329 -20.03 -8.53 9.24
CA ASP A 329 -21.27 -7.80 9.41
C ASP A 329 -21.56 -6.97 8.15
N PRO A 330 -22.71 -7.18 7.48
CA PRO A 330 -23.07 -6.38 6.31
C PRO A 330 -23.05 -4.86 6.55
N ALA A 331 -23.22 -4.42 7.81
CA ALA A 331 -23.09 -2.99 8.14
C ALA A 331 -21.67 -2.44 7.91
N MET A 332 -20.65 -3.28 7.94
CA MET A 332 -19.26 -2.87 7.69
C MET A 332 -18.96 -2.64 6.21
N GLU A 333 -19.72 -3.24 5.31
CA GLU A 333 -19.61 -2.97 3.87
C GLU A 333 -19.88 -1.49 3.55
N ALA A 334 -20.74 -0.84 4.35
CA ALA A 334 -21.04 0.58 4.18
C ALA A 334 -19.80 1.47 4.31
N TYR A 335 -18.77 1.05 5.07
CA TYR A 335 -17.51 1.78 5.18
C TYR A 335 -16.72 1.76 3.87
N LEU A 336 -16.79 0.67 3.12
CA LEU A 336 -16.21 0.60 1.76
C LEU A 336 -17.05 1.38 0.75
N CYS A 337 -18.38 1.29 0.84
CA CYS A 337 -19.29 1.91 -0.12
C CYS A 337 -19.42 3.44 0.05
N ASN A 338 -19.12 3.96 1.22
CA ASN A 338 -19.03 5.38 1.59
C ASN A 338 -17.71 5.64 2.35
N PRO A 339 -16.54 5.47 1.72
CA PRO A 339 -15.27 5.54 2.43
C PRO A 339 -15.07 6.92 3.06
N GLU A 340 -14.59 6.95 4.31
CA GLU A 340 -14.28 8.20 5.00
C GLU A 340 -13.30 9.07 4.18
N LEU A 341 -12.30 8.45 3.55
CA LEU A 341 -11.34 9.14 2.70
C LEU A 341 -12.01 9.93 1.56
N GLY A 342 -13.15 9.47 1.05
CA GLY A 342 -13.94 10.19 0.05
C GLY A 342 -14.42 11.57 0.52
N LEU A 343 -14.63 11.76 1.83
CA LEU A 343 -15.02 13.06 2.40
C LEU A 343 -13.87 14.07 2.31
N TYR A 344 -12.63 13.62 2.43
CA TYR A 344 -11.41 14.44 2.38
C TYR A 344 -10.95 14.74 0.95
N MET A 345 -11.44 13.98 -0.03
CA MET A 345 -11.21 14.23 -1.46
C MET A 345 -12.30 15.10 -2.09
N ASP A 346 -13.34 15.43 -1.37
CA ASP A 346 -14.49 16.23 -1.84
C ASP A 346 -14.44 17.66 -1.30
N ASN A 347 -14.11 18.62 -2.18
CA ASN A 347 -14.04 20.05 -1.83
C ASN A 347 -15.39 20.66 -1.39
N SER A 348 -16.52 20.02 -1.69
CA SER A 348 -17.84 20.44 -1.17
C SER A 348 -18.07 19.98 0.28
N LEU A 349 -17.21 19.08 0.80
CA LEU A 349 -17.24 18.55 2.17
C LEU A 349 -15.96 18.99 2.91
N PHE A 350 -15.00 18.09 3.13
CA PHE A 350 -13.80 18.35 3.93
C PHE A 350 -12.51 18.47 3.11
N GLY A 351 -12.57 18.40 1.77
CA GLY A 351 -11.38 18.37 0.92
C GLY A 351 -10.47 19.60 1.10
N ALA A 352 -11.05 20.77 1.36
CA ALA A 352 -10.25 21.98 1.61
C ALA A 352 -9.43 21.92 2.92
N ALA A 353 -9.81 21.06 3.89
CA ALA A 353 -9.10 20.86 5.14
C ALA A 353 -7.95 19.86 5.01
N VAL A 354 -7.90 19.08 3.92
CA VAL A 354 -6.90 18.01 3.68
C VAL A 354 -6.18 18.26 2.35
N PRO A 355 -5.33 19.30 2.26
CA PRO A 355 -4.70 19.70 1.00
C PRO A 355 -3.72 18.64 0.45
N GLY A 356 -3.20 17.75 1.26
CA GLY A 356 -2.36 16.63 0.83
C GLY A 356 -3.07 15.68 -0.13
N MET A 357 -4.40 15.60 -0.08
CA MET A 357 -5.22 14.77 -0.97
C MET A 357 -5.86 15.57 -2.12
N ALA A 358 -5.48 16.83 -2.33
CA ALA A 358 -6.17 17.70 -3.29
C ALA A 358 -6.10 17.22 -4.74
N ALA A 359 -5.10 16.42 -5.11
CA ALA A 359 -5.00 15.82 -6.43
C ALA A 359 -5.91 14.57 -6.58
N LEU A 360 -6.28 13.94 -5.47
CA LEU A 360 -7.19 12.80 -5.40
C LEU A 360 -8.62 13.33 -5.27
N ARG A 361 -9.20 13.87 -6.32
CA ARG A 361 -10.57 14.34 -6.25
C ARG A 361 -11.57 13.18 -6.35
N ILE A 362 -12.58 13.18 -5.49
CA ILE A 362 -13.68 12.21 -5.61
C ILE A 362 -14.42 12.44 -6.93
N GLN A 363 -14.74 11.35 -7.63
CA GLN A 363 -15.53 11.43 -8.87
C GLN A 363 -17.00 11.65 -8.55
N ARG A 364 -17.40 12.91 -8.31
CA ARG A 364 -18.79 13.24 -8.01
C ARG A 364 -19.68 13.15 -9.24
N ASN A 365 -19.25 13.76 -10.33
CA ASN A 365 -20.00 13.79 -11.57
C ASN A 365 -19.22 13.08 -12.67
N THR A 366 -19.89 12.27 -13.46
CA THR A 366 -19.35 11.70 -14.68
C THR A 366 -19.96 12.37 -15.88
N LEU A 367 -19.34 12.20 -17.04
CA LEU A 367 -19.91 12.59 -18.32
C LEU A 367 -21.33 12.03 -18.52
N GLN A 368 -21.67 10.89 -17.90
CA GLN A 368 -22.99 10.24 -17.92
C GLN A 368 -23.92 10.75 -16.81
N SER A 369 -23.56 11.75 -16.04
CA SER A 369 -24.34 12.36 -14.95
C SER A 369 -24.60 11.45 -13.74
N PHE A 370 -23.76 10.45 -13.49
CA PHE A 370 -23.76 9.69 -12.24
C PHE A 370 -22.88 10.39 -11.20
N ASP A 371 -23.35 10.48 -9.96
CA ASP A 371 -22.61 11.07 -8.83
C ASP A 371 -22.15 9.97 -7.87
N PHE A 372 -20.83 9.85 -7.70
CA PHE A 372 -20.16 8.85 -6.83
C PHE A 372 -19.66 9.43 -5.51
N GLY A 373 -20.00 10.68 -5.19
CA GLY A 373 -19.74 11.26 -3.87
C GLY A 373 -20.51 10.52 -2.77
N ASN A 374 -19.96 10.48 -1.56
CA ASN A 374 -20.55 9.79 -0.42
C ASN A 374 -22.04 10.16 -0.24
N THR A 375 -22.84 9.18 0.12
CA THR A 375 -24.31 9.26 0.32
C THR A 375 -25.15 9.49 -0.95
N ASN A 376 -24.54 9.60 -2.12
CA ASN A 376 -25.25 9.63 -3.39
C ASN A 376 -25.58 8.20 -3.88
N ASP A 377 -26.28 8.08 -4.99
CA ASP A 377 -26.79 6.80 -5.47
C ASP A 377 -25.87 6.09 -6.48
N GLY A 378 -24.84 6.77 -7.02
CA GLY A 378 -23.97 6.20 -8.05
C GLY A 378 -24.74 5.58 -9.21
N LEU A 379 -24.56 4.27 -9.45
CA LEU A 379 -25.29 3.52 -10.47
C LEU A 379 -26.60 2.89 -9.97
N TRP A 380 -27.02 3.11 -8.73
CA TRP A 380 -28.26 2.54 -8.19
C TRP A 380 -29.51 2.79 -9.08
N PRO A 381 -29.70 3.96 -9.70
CA PRO A 381 -30.87 4.25 -10.52
C PRO A 381 -31.05 3.32 -11.72
N ILE A 382 -29.99 2.66 -12.18
CA ILE A 382 -30.05 1.71 -13.33
C ILE A 382 -30.30 0.26 -12.92
N ARG A 383 -30.33 -0.05 -11.62
CA ARG A 383 -30.42 -1.40 -11.07
C ARG A 383 -31.61 -2.21 -11.64
N ALA A 384 -32.79 -1.62 -11.72
CA ALA A 384 -34.02 -2.27 -12.17
C ALA A 384 -34.38 -1.88 -13.62
N THR A 385 -33.47 -1.26 -14.38
CA THR A 385 -33.71 -0.83 -15.77
C THR A 385 -32.95 -1.68 -16.76
N ASN A 386 -33.27 -1.53 -18.05
CA ASN A 386 -32.58 -2.24 -19.13
C ASN A 386 -31.08 -1.94 -19.21
N GLY A 387 -30.58 -0.88 -18.55
CA GLY A 387 -29.16 -0.53 -18.53
C GLY A 387 -28.28 -1.57 -17.85
N GLY A 388 -28.78 -2.21 -16.77
CA GLY A 388 -28.06 -3.27 -16.06
C GLY A 388 -28.30 -4.70 -16.59
N ALA A 389 -29.32 -4.92 -17.39
CA ALA A 389 -29.71 -6.25 -17.86
C ALA A 389 -28.61 -6.92 -18.69
N GLY A 390 -28.25 -8.16 -18.35
CA GLY A 390 -27.21 -8.94 -19.03
C GLY A 390 -25.77 -8.51 -18.66
N THR A 391 -25.59 -7.60 -17.72
CA THR A 391 -24.29 -7.19 -17.18
C THR A 391 -24.09 -7.74 -15.77
N ALA A 392 -22.91 -7.56 -15.18
CA ALA A 392 -22.66 -7.86 -13.76
C ALA A 392 -23.62 -7.11 -12.81
N LEU A 393 -24.19 -6.00 -13.26
CA LEU A 393 -25.14 -5.18 -12.50
C LEU A 393 -26.60 -5.67 -12.61
N ASP A 394 -26.86 -6.73 -13.37
CA ASP A 394 -28.18 -7.38 -13.43
C ASP A 394 -28.51 -7.99 -12.06
N THR A 395 -29.69 -7.71 -11.54
CA THR A 395 -30.17 -8.25 -10.26
C THR A 395 -30.31 -9.77 -10.25
N ASN A 396 -30.40 -10.41 -11.44
CA ASN A 396 -30.36 -11.86 -11.59
C ASN A 396 -28.93 -12.43 -11.58
N LEU A 397 -27.91 -11.58 -11.63
CA LEU A 397 -26.49 -11.92 -11.52
C LEU A 397 -25.93 -11.34 -10.21
N PHE A 398 -25.14 -10.27 -10.29
CA PHE A 398 -24.44 -9.70 -9.13
C PHE A 398 -24.98 -8.32 -8.71
N GLY A 399 -25.99 -7.79 -9.39
CA GLY A 399 -26.49 -6.43 -9.14
C GLY A 399 -27.03 -6.20 -7.72
N ASN A 400 -27.51 -7.24 -7.04
CA ASN A 400 -27.92 -7.13 -5.63
C ASN A 400 -26.73 -6.99 -4.66
N TYR A 401 -25.54 -7.35 -5.10
CA TYR A 401 -24.31 -7.26 -4.33
C TYR A 401 -23.51 -5.99 -4.63
N LEU A 402 -23.61 -5.51 -5.87
CA LEU A 402 -22.78 -4.45 -6.41
C LEU A 402 -23.49 -3.09 -6.51
N LEU A 403 -24.81 -3.04 -6.33
CA LEU A 403 -25.58 -1.80 -6.36
C LEU A 403 -26.43 -1.66 -5.10
N ARG A 404 -26.16 -0.62 -4.33
CA ARG A 404 -26.88 -0.27 -3.10
C ARG A 404 -27.29 1.19 -3.11
N GLN A 405 -28.49 1.47 -2.57
CA GLN A 405 -29.00 2.84 -2.48
C GLN A 405 -28.25 3.62 -1.42
N GLY A 406 -27.79 4.81 -1.78
CA GLY A 406 -27.02 5.67 -0.88
C GLY A 406 -25.58 5.18 -0.62
N GLU A 407 -25.13 4.16 -1.39
CA GLU A 407 -23.81 3.58 -1.29
C GLU A 407 -23.14 3.57 -2.68
N PRO A 408 -22.71 4.75 -3.18
CA PRO A 408 -22.33 4.95 -4.59
C PRO A 408 -21.12 4.13 -5.01
N ARG A 409 -20.20 3.85 -4.09
CA ARG A 409 -18.93 3.17 -4.36
C ARG A 409 -19.03 1.64 -4.23
N SER A 410 -20.24 1.09 -4.01
CA SER A 410 -20.48 -0.35 -4.04
C SER A 410 -20.10 -0.97 -5.39
N VAL A 411 -20.26 -0.23 -6.49
CA VAL A 411 -19.99 -0.72 -7.85
C VAL A 411 -18.50 -0.91 -8.16
N ASP A 412 -17.60 -0.17 -7.51
CA ASP A 412 -16.15 -0.24 -7.79
C ASP A 412 -15.30 -0.69 -6.62
N LEU A 413 -15.63 -0.32 -5.38
CA LEU A 413 -14.83 -0.70 -4.23
C LEU A 413 -15.17 -2.10 -3.70
N LEU A 414 -16.42 -2.56 -3.73
CA LEU A 414 -16.72 -3.95 -3.36
C LEU A 414 -16.04 -4.99 -4.28
N PRO A 415 -15.97 -4.81 -5.61
CA PRO A 415 -15.14 -5.68 -6.45
C PRO A 415 -13.66 -5.72 -6.10
N ILE A 416 -13.10 -4.64 -5.53
CA ILE A 416 -11.71 -4.64 -5.09
C ILE A 416 -11.60 -5.43 -3.77
N PHE A 417 -12.39 -5.06 -2.77
CA PHE A 417 -12.19 -5.52 -1.39
C PHE A 417 -12.94 -6.81 -1.02
N HIS A 418 -14.13 -7.08 -1.63
CA HIS A 418 -15.02 -8.12 -1.12
C HIS A 418 -15.39 -9.25 -2.09
N THR A 419 -15.29 -9.05 -3.40
CA THR A 419 -15.77 -10.08 -4.34
C THR A 419 -14.76 -10.48 -5.40
N GLY A 420 -13.77 -9.64 -5.67
CA GLY A 420 -13.01 -9.67 -6.90
C GLY A 420 -13.78 -9.07 -8.08
N VAL A 421 -13.09 -8.86 -9.17
CA VAL A 421 -13.59 -8.22 -10.40
C VAL A 421 -14.01 -9.30 -11.40
N PRO A 422 -15.30 -9.39 -11.77
CA PRO A 422 -15.75 -10.35 -12.79
C PRO A 422 -15.41 -9.82 -14.20
N ASN A 423 -15.06 -10.72 -15.12
CA ASN A 423 -14.89 -10.36 -16.54
C ASN A 423 -16.24 -10.22 -17.25
N LEU A 424 -17.08 -9.32 -16.77
CA LEU A 424 -18.40 -8.99 -17.34
C LEU A 424 -18.54 -7.48 -17.42
N ALA A 425 -19.32 -6.97 -18.39
CA ALA A 425 -19.66 -5.55 -18.39
C ALA A 425 -20.34 -5.16 -17.08
N PRO A 426 -20.03 -4.02 -16.46
CA PRO A 426 -19.16 -2.96 -16.94
C PRO A 426 -17.66 -3.16 -16.68
N TYR A 427 -17.22 -4.18 -15.97
CA TYR A 427 -15.85 -4.37 -15.45
C TYR A 427 -14.80 -4.72 -16.50
N GLN A 428 -15.07 -4.49 -17.75
CA GLN A 428 -14.12 -4.57 -18.85
C GLN A 428 -13.63 -3.17 -19.20
N LEU A 429 -12.40 -3.05 -19.70
CA LEU A 429 -11.86 -1.74 -20.08
C LEU A 429 -12.75 -1.03 -21.10
N ALA A 430 -12.73 0.28 -21.06
CA ALA A 430 -13.57 1.13 -21.91
C ALA A 430 -13.26 1.00 -23.41
N THR A 431 -12.15 0.37 -23.78
CA THR A 431 -11.81 0.06 -25.17
C THR A 431 -12.90 -0.74 -25.85
N GLY A 432 -13.44 -0.21 -26.94
CA GLY A 432 -14.53 -0.86 -27.70
C GLY A 432 -15.95 -0.55 -27.23
N LYS A 433 -16.15 0.11 -26.09
CA LYS A 433 -17.48 0.44 -25.54
C LYS A 433 -18.19 1.59 -26.27
N ASN A 434 -17.51 2.32 -27.15
CA ASN A 434 -18.09 3.43 -27.93
C ASN A 434 -18.84 4.48 -27.09
N GLY A 435 -18.30 4.77 -25.89
CA GLY A 435 -18.89 5.77 -24.96
C GLY A 435 -20.05 5.23 -24.09
N ASN A 436 -20.44 3.96 -24.21
CA ASN A 436 -21.41 3.34 -23.30
C ASN A 436 -20.66 2.51 -22.23
N PRO A 437 -20.54 2.99 -20.97
CA PRO A 437 -19.80 2.29 -19.91
C PRO A 437 -20.37 0.91 -19.59
N LEU A 438 -21.65 0.67 -19.85
CA LEU A 438 -22.34 -0.59 -19.59
C LEU A 438 -22.24 -1.59 -20.74
N ALA A 439 -21.65 -1.20 -21.88
CA ALA A 439 -21.40 -2.11 -22.97
C ALA A 439 -20.25 -3.07 -22.66
N VAL A 440 -20.19 -4.16 -23.42
CA VAL A 440 -19.04 -5.06 -23.44
C VAL A 440 -17.82 -4.29 -23.94
N GLY A 441 -16.74 -4.37 -23.19
CA GLY A 441 -15.46 -3.74 -23.50
C GLY A 441 -14.36 -4.77 -23.75
N LYS A 442 -13.09 -4.30 -23.68
CA LYS A 442 -11.95 -5.20 -23.76
C LYS A 442 -11.89 -6.07 -22.51
N PRO A 443 -11.83 -7.41 -22.63
CA PRO A 443 -11.50 -8.29 -21.50
C PRO A 443 -10.24 -7.82 -20.80
N PHE A 444 -10.23 -7.83 -19.46
CA PHE A 444 -9.11 -7.27 -18.69
C PHE A 444 -8.67 -8.21 -17.57
N ILE A 445 -9.45 -8.29 -16.48
CA ILE A 445 -9.16 -9.13 -15.32
C ILE A 445 -10.37 -10.03 -15.00
N ASN A 446 -10.11 -11.17 -14.42
CA ASN A 446 -11.08 -12.00 -13.74
C ASN A 446 -10.43 -12.57 -12.48
N ASN A 447 -10.69 -11.98 -11.32
CA ASN A 447 -10.32 -12.54 -10.03
C ASN A 447 -11.55 -12.67 -9.10
N PHE A 448 -12.73 -12.77 -9.71
CA PHE A 448 -14.00 -12.88 -9.01
C PHE A 448 -14.19 -14.28 -8.40
N LEU A 449 -14.42 -14.30 -7.08
CA LEU A 449 -14.94 -15.44 -6.35
C LEU A 449 -16.33 -15.09 -5.81
N PRO A 450 -17.33 -15.97 -5.95
CA PRO A 450 -18.71 -15.69 -5.54
C PRO A 450 -18.93 -15.75 -4.02
N THR A 451 -17.88 -15.66 -3.24
CA THR A 451 -17.87 -15.51 -1.79
C THR A 451 -17.60 -14.06 -1.42
N PHE A 452 -18.41 -13.51 -0.52
CA PHE A 452 -18.18 -12.18 0.04
C PHE A 452 -17.13 -12.24 1.14
N GLY A 453 -16.37 -11.18 1.27
CA GLY A 453 -15.49 -10.95 2.38
C GLY A 453 -14.10 -10.47 1.98
N ASP A 454 -13.40 -9.92 2.95
CA ASP A 454 -12.08 -9.33 2.84
C ASP A 454 -11.00 -10.42 2.65
N MET A 455 -10.59 -10.64 1.42
CA MET A 455 -9.54 -11.59 1.00
C MET A 455 -8.75 -11.01 -0.18
N LEU A 456 -7.44 -11.25 -0.22
CA LEU A 456 -6.65 -11.08 -1.44
C LEU A 456 -7.08 -12.12 -2.48
N ARG A 457 -7.61 -11.65 -3.61
CA ARG A 457 -8.01 -12.53 -4.71
C ARG A 457 -6.97 -12.53 -5.80
N LEU A 458 -6.47 -13.72 -6.11
CA LEU A 458 -5.42 -13.94 -7.12
C LEU A 458 -5.93 -14.90 -8.20
N ASN A 459 -5.91 -14.47 -9.44
CA ASN A 459 -6.01 -15.39 -10.58
C ASN A 459 -4.61 -15.90 -10.95
N MET A 460 -4.33 -17.13 -10.61
CA MET A 460 -3.03 -17.79 -10.83
C MET A 460 -2.74 -18.08 -12.30
N ALA A 461 -3.74 -17.98 -13.20
CA ALA A 461 -3.53 -18.15 -14.65
C ALA A 461 -2.84 -16.93 -15.29
N VAL A 462 -2.89 -15.76 -14.65
CA VAL A 462 -2.25 -14.54 -15.15
C VAL A 462 -0.72 -14.71 -15.12
N PRO A 463 -0.01 -14.47 -16.23
CA PRO A 463 1.45 -14.56 -16.27
C PRO A 463 2.13 -13.49 -15.41
N VAL A 464 3.27 -13.82 -14.86
CA VAL A 464 4.12 -12.88 -14.12
C VAL A 464 4.70 -11.83 -15.06
N THR A 465 4.66 -10.58 -14.65
CA THR A 465 5.42 -9.49 -15.27
C THR A 465 6.88 -9.54 -14.81
N PRO A 466 7.85 -9.77 -15.70
CA PRO A 466 9.26 -9.77 -15.31
C PRO A 466 9.67 -8.44 -14.68
N ARG A 467 10.44 -8.49 -13.58
CA ARG A 467 10.91 -7.29 -12.87
C ARG A 467 11.81 -6.38 -13.72
N ASN A 468 12.38 -6.91 -14.80
CA ASN A 468 13.17 -6.15 -15.77
C ASN A 468 12.37 -5.76 -17.03
N ASP A 469 11.06 -5.98 -17.07
CA ASP A 469 10.20 -5.46 -18.13
C ASP A 469 10.17 -3.92 -18.04
N PRO A 470 10.36 -3.20 -19.14
CA PRO A 470 10.33 -1.73 -19.13
C PRO A 470 8.99 -1.14 -18.74
N ASN A 471 7.90 -1.93 -18.78
CA ASN A 471 6.56 -1.54 -18.34
C ASN A 471 6.23 -2.03 -16.92
N PHE A 472 7.16 -2.70 -16.22
CA PHE A 472 6.92 -3.11 -14.83
C PHE A 472 6.69 -1.89 -13.96
N SER A 473 5.67 -1.93 -13.10
CA SER A 473 5.29 -0.83 -12.23
C SER A 473 4.75 -1.36 -10.89
N SER A 474 5.02 -0.64 -9.83
CA SER A 474 4.41 -0.83 -8.50
C SER A 474 2.92 -0.46 -8.45
N LEU A 475 2.36 0.07 -9.52
CA LEU A 475 0.94 0.45 -9.58
C LEU A 475 0.03 -0.67 -10.10
N GLY A 476 0.51 -1.89 -10.21
CA GLY A 476 -0.29 -3.07 -10.48
C GLY A 476 -1.33 -2.90 -11.59
N LEU A 477 -2.58 -3.23 -11.31
CA LEU A 477 -3.66 -3.13 -12.30
C LEU A 477 -3.98 -1.71 -12.78
N VAL A 478 -3.63 -0.67 -12.01
CA VAL A 478 -3.80 0.73 -12.48
C VAL A 478 -2.91 0.95 -13.71
N GLN A 479 -1.64 0.51 -13.63
CA GLN A 479 -0.72 0.58 -14.76
C GLN A 479 -1.19 -0.26 -15.95
N ALA A 480 -1.62 -1.49 -15.71
CA ALA A 480 -2.14 -2.36 -16.77
C ALA A 480 -3.38 -1.73 -17.46
N ALA A 481 -4.27 -1.09 -16.70
CA ALA A 481 -5.42 -0.38 -17.25
C ALA A 481 -4.99 0.82 -18.12
N VAL A 482 -4.04 1.61 -17.68
CA VAL A 482 -3.49 2.73 -18.46
C VAL A 482 -2.91 2.23 -19.80
N LEU A 483 -2.08 1.18 -19.77
CA LEU A 483 -1.54 0.56 -20.99
C LEU A 483 -2.67 0.02 -21.90
N GLY A 484 -3.65 -0.66 -21.33
CA GLY A 484 -4.79 -1.23 -22.08
C GLY A 484 -5.72 -0.18 -22.69
N LEU A 485 -5.73 1.04 -22.17
CA LEU A 485 -6.53 2.14 -22.71
C LEU A 485 -5.76 3.03 -23.69
N THR A 486 -4.45 3.11 -23.58
CA THR A 486 -3.68 4.18 -24.25
C THR A 486 -2.52 3.70 -25.12
N ALA A 487 -1.92 2.53 -24.85
CA ALA A 487 -0.70 2.08 -25.47
C ALA A 487 -0.93 0.94 -26.49
N ALA A 488 -0.43 1.10 -27.73
CA ALA A 488 -0.41 0.01 -28.69
C ALA A 488 0.66 -1.05 -28.25
N PRO A 489 0.39 -2.36 -28.44
CA PRO A 489 -0.77 -2.94 -29.13
C PRO A 489 -2.00 -3.10 -28.21
N TYR A 490 -1.88 -2.87 -26.92
CA TYR A 490 -2.87 -3.24 -25.91
C TYR A 490 -4.22 -2.51 -26.09
N ASN A 491 -4.19 -1.24 -26.51
CA ASN A 491 -5.41 -0.45 -26.73
C ASN A 491 -6.08 -0.70 -28.09
N THR A 492 -5.41 -1.36 -29.03
CA THR A 492 -5.91 -1.58 -30.42
C THR A 492 -6.45 -2.99 -30.64
N ASN A 493 -6.10 -3.95 -29.79
CA ASN A 493 -6.56 -5.32 -29.90
C ASN A 493 -7.73 -5.55 -28.90
N ALA A 494 -8.91 -5.89 -29.43
CA ALA A 494 -10.09 -6.17 -28.64
C ALA A 494 -10.13 -7.60 -28.04
N ASN A 495 -9.25 -8.49 -28.51
CA ASN A 495 -9.15 -9.84 -27.98
C ASN A 495 -8.48 -9.87 -26.62
N LEU A 496 -8.64 -11.01 -25.93
CA LEU A 496 -7.93 -11.25 -24.68
C LEU A 496 -6.41 -11.25 -24.94
N GLU A 497 -5.72 -10.36 -24.29
CA GLU A 497 -4.25 -10.23 -24.32
C GLU A 497 -3.73 -10.05 -22.90
N TRP A 498 -2.53 -10.60 -22.65
CA TRP A 498 -1.79 -10.24 -21.47
C TRP A 498 -1.25 -8.81 -21.59
N ILE A 499 -1.44 -8.03 -20.55
CA ILE A 499 -0.91 -6.67 -20.40
C ILE A 499 0.05 -6.71 -19.21
N PRO A 500 1.26 -6.13 -19.28
CA PRO A 500 2.17 -6.04 -18.15
C PRO A 500 1.48 -5.46 -16.91
N ASN A 501 1.81 -6.02 -15.74
CA ASN A 501 1.22 -5.71 -14.42
C ASN A 501 -0.20 -6.23 -14.16
N MET A 502 -0.77 -7.07 -15.01
CA MET A 502 -2.01 -7.76 -14.68
C MET A 502 -1.87 -8.73 -13.49
N ASP A 503 -0.63 -9.10 -13.13
CA ASP A 503 -0.25 -9.90 -11.95
C ASP A 503 -0.04 -9.06 -10.68
N GLY A 504 -0.34 -7.76 -10.70
CA GLY A 504 -0.21 -6.85 -9.57
C GLY A 504 -1.55 -6.51 -8.91
N PHE A 505 -1.49 -5.85 -7.75
CA PHE A 505 -2.65 -5.49 -6.93
C PHE A 505 -3.72 -4.72 -7.74
N PRO A 506 -5.03 -5.05 -7.59
CA PRO A 506 -5.66 -6.03 -6.69
C PRO A 506 -5.82 -7.47 -7.25
N ASN A 507 -5.05 -7.90 -8.24
CA ASN A 507 -4.96 -9.31 -8.62
C ASN A 507 -3.83 -9.99 -7.83
N GLY A 508 -4.10 -10.36 -6.58
CA GLY A 508 -3.10 -10.63 -5.58
C GLY A 508 -2.37 -9.34 -5.13
N ARG A 509 -1.21 -9.49 -4.51
CA ARG A 509 -0.34 -8.39 -4.08
C ARG A 509 1.10 -8.84 -4.15
N ARG A 510 1.92 -8.16 -4.96
CA ARG A 510 3.39 -8.35 -5.00
C ARG A 510 4.03 -7.52 -3.89
N LEU A 511 5.27 -7.82 -3.52
CA LEU A 511 6.02 -7.03 -2.53
C LEU A 511 6.25 -5.59 -2.99
N GLU A 512 6.39 -5.38 -4.30
CA GLU A 512 6.64 -4.08 -4.92
C GLU A 512 5.40 -3.21 -5.09
N ASP A 513 4.18 -3.75 -4.88
CA ASP A 513 2.94 -3.02 -5.14
C ASP A 513 2.71 -1.90 -4.11
N ASP A 514 2.62 -0.66 -4.58
CA ASP A 514 2.29 0.53 -3.77
C ASP A 514 0.78 0.57 -3.51
N VAL A 515 0.35 -0.28 -2.58
CA VAL A 515 -1.08 -0.44 -2.27
C VAL A 515 -1.69 0.84 -1.71
N THR A 516 -0.94 1.62 -0.95
CA THR A 516 -1.41 2.90 -0.40
C THR A 516 -1.82 3.86 -1.51
N ARG A 517 -0.98 4.02 -2.52
CA ARG A 517 -1.27 4.86 -3.68
C ARG A 517 -2.41 4.30 -4.52
N ILE A 518 -2.40 2.98 -4.81
CA ILE A 518 -3.44 2.34 -5.62
C ILE A 518 -4.81 2.49 -4.98
N GLU A 519 -4.93 2.26 -3.68
CA GLU A 519 -6.21 2.36 -2.97
C GLU A 519 -6.72 3.80 -2.88
N LEU A 520 -5.85 4.76 -2.62
CA LEU A 520 -6.20 6.18 -2.66
C LEU A 520 -6.69 6.61 -4.06
N GLN A 521 -6.03 6.14 -5.13
CA GLN A 521 -6.47 6.37 -6.51
C GLN A 521 -7.81 5.68 -6.82
N ALA A 522 -8.05 4.49 -6.27
CA ALA A 522 -9.31 3.79 -6.40
C ALA A 522 -10.45 4.59 -5.73
N VAL A 523 -10.25 5.10 -4.50
CA VAL A 523 -11.20 6.00 -3.84
C VAL A 523 -11.44 7.25 -4.67
N GLY A 524 -10.42 7.80 -5.31
CA GLY A 524 -10.51 8.94 -6.24
C GLY A 524 -11.33 8.66 -7.49
N GLY A 525 -11.58 7.37 -7.85
CA GLY A 525 -12.44 6.98 -8.98
C GLY A 525 -11.70 6.45 -10.21
N VAL A 526 -10.42 6.05 -10.08
CA VAL A 526 -9.64 5.54 -11.22
C VAL A 526 -10.27 4.28 -11.84
N VAL A 527 -10.89 3.42 -11.02
CA VAL A 527 -11.57 2.21 -11.48
C VAL A 527 -12.81 2.55 -12.30
N LEU A 528 -13.58 3.55 -11.86
CA LEU A 528 -14.75 4.06 -12.61
C LEU A 528 -14.32 4.59 -13.98
N ALA A 529 -13.23 5.36 -14.03
CA ALA A 529 -12.69 5.85 -15.30
C ALA A 529 -12.22 4.71 -16.21
N ALA A 530 -11.57 3.69 -15.68
CA ALA A 530 -11.09 2.54 -16.46
C ALA A 530 -12.22 1.79 -17.16
N ILE A 531 -13.39 1.72 -16.55
CA ILE A 531 -14.58 1.06 -17.13
C ILE A 531 -15.44 1.99 -18.02
N GLY A 532 -15.05 3.27 -18.16
CA GLY A 532 -15.68 4.21 -19.08
C GLY A 532 -16.71 5.15 -18.45
N LEU A 533 -16.72 5.23 -17.11
CA LEU A 533 -17.43 6.28 -16.36
C LEU A 533 -16.46 7.46 -16.16
N TRP A 534 -16.22 8.18 -17.26
CA TRP A 534 -15.21 9.25 -17.31
C TRP A 534 -15.56 10.42 -16.40
N TYR A 535 -14.55 11.12 -15.92
CA TYR A 535 -14.70 12.43 -15.28
C TYR A 535 -15.41 13.41 -16.21
N ASP A 536 -16.08 14.42 -15.67
CA ASP A 536 -16.93 15.35 -16.41
C ASP A 536 -16.15 16.30 -17.34
N ASP A 537 -14.84 16.40 -17.17
CA ASP A 537 -13.94 17.12 -18.08
C ASP A 537 -13.63 16.35 -19.38
N TYR A 538 -14.08 15.10 -19.52
CA TYR A 538 -13.90 14.31 -20.74
C TYR A 538 -14.88 14.75 -21.83
N THR A 539 -14.36 14.96 -23.04
CA THR A 539 -15.21 15.23 -24.22
C THR A 539 -15.53 13.93 -24.95
N ALA A 540 -16.82 13.59 -25.06
CA ALA A 540 -17.27 12.37 -25.74
C ALA A 540 -16.75 12.30 -27.18
N GLY A 541 -16.14 11.13 -27.53
CA GLY A 541 -15.54 10.91 -28.86
C GLY A 541 -14.17 11.54 -29.05
N GLY A 542 -13.59 12.14 -28.01
CA GLY A 542 -12.23 12.63 -28.01
C GLY A 542 -11.20 11.49 -28.23
N PRO A 543 -10.04 11.79 -28.80
CA PRO A 543 -9.05 10.77 -29.15
C PRO A 543 -8.30 10.20 -27.93
N ASN A 544 -8.32 10.91 -26.80
CA ASN A 544 -7.62 10.52 -25.57
C ASN A 544 -8.61 10.40 -24.42
N PRO A 545 -8.75 9.18 -23.83
CA PRO A 545 -9.61 8.97 -22.66
C PRO A 545 -9.02 9.55 -21.35
N VAL A 546 -7.74 9.94 -21.34
CA VAL A 546 -7.07 10.46 -20.15
C VAL A 546 -7.16 11.98 -20.15
N THR A 547 -8.00 12.51 -19.26
CA THR A 547 -8.28 13.94 -19.09
C THR A 547 -7.40 14.56 -18.01
N THR A 548 -7.49 15.87 -17.80
CA THR A 548 -6.73 16.56 -16.75
C THR A 548 -7.09 16.05 -15.36
N ASP A 549 -8.38 15.85 -15.08
CA ASP A 549 -8.83 15.35 -13.77
C ASP A 549 -8.33 13.91 -13.51
N LEU A 550 -8.36 13.06 -14.53
CA LEU A 550 -7.81 11.70 -14.42
C LEU A 550 -6.27 11.71 -14.30
N ILE A 551 -5.57 12.60 -15.00
CA ILE A 551 -4.11 12.76 -14.88
C ILE A 551 -3.73 13.18 -13.46
N ASP A 552 -4.46 14.11 -12.85
CA ASP A 552 -4.20 14.56 -11.49
C ASP A 552 -4.26 13.38 -10.51
N VAL A 553 -5.30 12.51 -10.62
CA VAL A 553 -5.43 11.30 -9.80
C VAL A 553 -4.32 10.28 -10.10
N LEU A 554 -4.03 10.01 -11.38
CA LEU A 554 -2.98 9.05 -11.76
C LEU A 554 -1.56 9.51 -11.38
N SER A 555 -1.34 10.82 -11.34
CA SER A 555 -0.05 11.41 -10.99
C SER A 555 0.15 11.62 -9.48
N TYR A 556 -0.90 11.36 -8.68
CA TYR A 556 -0.78 11.47 -7.23
C TYR A 556 0.28 10.52 -6.68
N THR A 557 1.03 10.97 -5.71
CA THR A 557 2.02 10.19 -4.96
C THR A 557 1.92 10.50 -3.47
N THR A 558 2.18 9.50 -2.64
CA THR A 558 2.33 9.69 -1.19
C THR A 558 3.74 10.19 -0.82
N GLY A 559 4.68 10.13 -1.78
CA GLY A 559 6.09 10.48 -1.58
C GLY A 559 6.97 9.31 -1.16
N VAL A 560 6.40 8.21 -0.64
CA VAL A 560 7.07 6.94 -0.36
C VAL A 560 6.49 5.89 -1.31
N GLU A 561 7.27 5.45 -2.29
CA GLU A 561 6.80 4.60 -3.40
C GLU A 561 7.57 3.26 -3.50
N ALA A 562 8.50 3.01 -2.61
CA ALA A 562 9.28 1.78 -2.56
C ALA A 562 9.86 1.56 -1.16
N ASN A 563 10.08 0.29 -0.81
CA ASN A 563 10.77 -0.11 0.41
C ASN A 563 12.20 0.45 0.46
N ASP A 564 12.72 0.64 1.66
CA ASP A 564 14.10 1.11 1.92
C ASP A 564 15.18 0.10 1.53
N THR A 565 14.81 -1.16 1.24
CA THR A 565 15.68 -2.19 0.66
C THR A 565 15.11 -2.78 -0.63
N THR A 566 15.98 -3.43 -1.43
CA THR A 566 15.55 -4.17 -2.62
C THR A 566 15.06 -5.56 -2.25
N PHE A 567 14.04 -6.07 -2.93
CA PHE A 567 13.56 -7.44 -2.73
C PHE A 567 14.47 -8.47 -3.41
N LYS A 568 14.48 -9.69 -2.87
CA LYS A 568 15.22 -10.81 -3.47
C LYS A 568 14.49 -11.32 -4.72
N THR A 569 15.26 -11.89 -5.64
CA THR A 569 14.73 -12.50 -6.87
C THR A 569 14.29 -13.95 -6.71
N THR A 570 14.54 -14.54 -5.54
CA THR A 570 14.21 -15.93 -5.21
C THR A 570 13.57 -16.00 -3.84
N PHE A 571 12.82 -17.09 -3.61
CA PHE A 571 12.16 -17.35 -2.33
C PHE A 571 13.14 -17.23 -1.13
N PRO A 572 12.74 -16.57 -0.02
CA PRO A 572 11.40 -16.07 0.33
C PRO A 572 11.09 -14.65 -0.15
N TYR A 573 11.84 -14.06 -1.03
CA TYR A 573 11.78 -12.74 -1.67
C TYR A 573 11.98 -11.55 -0.72
N VAL A 574 11.61 -11.67 0.55
CA VAL A 574 11.90 -10.64 1.58
C VAL A 574 13.39 -10.56 1.88
N GLN A 575 13.87 -9.38 2.22
CA GLN A 575 15.29 -9.11 2.49
C GLN A 575 15.69 -9.60 3.88
N THR A 576 17.00 -9.74 4.10
CA THR A 576 17.55 -10.04 5.44
C THR A 576 17.16 -8.97 6.44
N PRO A 577 16.84 -9.32 7.69
CA PRO A 577 16.49 -8.33 8.71
C PRO A 577 17.66 -7.37 8.97
N TRP A 578 17.34 -6.13 9.23
CA TRP A 578 18.31 -5.13 9.67
C TRP A 578 19.10 -5.60 10.88
N SER A 579 20.39 -5.32 10.87
CA SER A 579 21.28 -5.70 11.97
C SER A 579 21.19 -4.67 13.12
N GLY A 580 21.10 -5.17 14.36
CA GLY A 580 21.15 -4.32 15.54
C GLY A 580 22.46 -3.53 15.73
N PHE A 581 23.52 -3.88 15.00
CA PHE A 581 24.80 -3.17 14.98
C PHE A 581 24.91 -2.19 13.80
N GLY A 582 24.04 -2.33 12.80
CA GLY A 582 24.04 -1.53 11.57
C GLY A 582 23.56 -0.08 11.79
N LYS A 583 23.88 0.77 10.83
CA LYS A 583 23.25 2.09 10.69
C LYS A 583 22.16 1.98 9.63
N CYS A 584 20.99 2.47 9.96
CA CYS A 584 19.89 2.63 9.03
C CYS A 584 20.27 3.57 7.87
N GLY A 585 19.73 3.33 6.67
CA GLY A 585 19.79 4.28 5.57
C GLY A 585 21.04 4.26 4.70
N GLN A 586 21.78 3.13 4.64
CA GLN A 586 22.94 3.02 3.74
C GLN A 586 22.70 2.26 2.42
N THR A 587 21.47 1.89 2.11
CA THR A 587 21.12 1.33 0.80
C THR A 587 20.38 2.38 -0.03
N SER A 588 20.85 2.64 -1.25
CA SER A 588 20.14 3.53 -2.18
C SER A 588 18.80 2.90 -2.58
N PRO A 589 17.70 3.65 -2.57
CA PRO A 589 16.42 3.14 -3.07
C PRO A 589 16.57 2.68 -4.52
N SER A 590 15.94 1.55 -4.84
CA SER A 590 15.79 1.16 -6.24
C SER A 590 14.79 2.12 -6.91
N THR A 591 15.23 2.82 -7.93
CA THR A 591 14.35 3.64 -8.76
C THR A 591 13.47 2.72 -9.59
N TYR A 592 12.26 2.45 -9.15
CA TYR A 592 11.21 1.94 -10.04
C TYR A 592 10.67 3.10 -10.88
N SER A 593 10.42 2.82 -12.17
CA SER A 593 9.85 3.84 -13.07
C SER A 593 8.50 4.31 -12.54
N SER A 594 8.43 5.57 -12.16
CA SER A 594 7.16 6.21 -11.89
C SER A 594 6.29 6.23 -13.16
N ILE A 595 4.97 6.35 -13.01
CA ILE A 595 4.06 6.59 -14.16
C ILE A 595 4.55 7.77 -15.02
N ALA A 596 5.23 8.74 -14.44
CA ALA A 596 5.87 9.82 -15.18
C ALA A 596 6.79 9.31 -16.32
N GLY A 597 7.55 8.22 -16.09
CA GLY A 597 8.38 7.62 -17.15
C GLY A 597 7.59 6.98 -18.29
N ILE A 598 6.35 6.56 -18.05
CA ILE A 598 5.49 5.97 -19.08
C ILE A 598 4.81 7.05 -19.92
N PHE A 599 4.42 8.15 -19.30
CA PHE A 599 4.00 9.35 -20.04
C PHE A 599 5.12 9.90 -20.92
N GLU A 600 6.40 9.65 -20.57
CA GLU A 600 7.55 10.06 -21.38
C GLU A 600 7.89 9.08 -22.52
N SER A 601 7.60 7.76 -22.40
CA SER A 601 8.13 6.77 -23.36
C SER A 601 7.11 6.12 -24.30
N GLY A 602 5.82 6.25 -24.11
CA GLY A 602 4.80 5.52 -24.91
C GLY A 602 3.59 6.30 -25.37
N MET A 603 3.32 7.44 -24.74
CA MET A 603 2.32 8.39 -25.23
C MET A 603 3.00 9.68 -25.66
N ASN A 604 2.73 10.12 -26.89
CA ASN A 604 2.76 11.53 -27.25
C ASN A 604 1.63 12.28 -26.52
N LEU A 605 1.47 12.05 -25.23
CA LEU A 605 0.96 13.03 -24.31
C LEU A 605 2.17 13.91 -24.07
N SER A 606 2.22 15.03 -24.72
CA SER A 606 3.16 16.09 -24.38
C SER A 606 3.09 16.20 -22.84
N ALA A 607 4.17 15.82 -22.15
CA ALA A 607 4.44 16.27 -20.80
C ALA A 607 4.02 17.75 -20.77
N PRO A 608 3.35 18.22 -19.71
CA PRO A 608 2.85 19.60 -19.76
C PRO A 608 3.99 20.44 -20.28
N GLU A 609 3.79 21.06 -21.45
CA GLU A 609 4.82 21.84 -22.17
C GLU A 609 5.55 22.76 -21.21
N LEU A 610 4.97 22.92 -20.01
CA LEU A 610 5.37 23.85 -18.99
C LEU A 610 4.72 23.47 -17.64
N SER A 611 5.49 23.50 -16.55
CA SER A 611 4.99 23.34 -15.17
C SER A 611 5.61 24.37 -14.23
N MET A 612 4.95 24.73 -13.14
CA MET A 612 5.41 25.70 -12.16
C MET A 612 5.11 25.21 -10.74
N VAL A 613 6.12 25.22 -9.88
CA VAL A 613 5.94 24.98 -8.44
C VAL A 613 5.43 26.21 -7.71
N GLN A 614 4.85 26.01 -6.52
CA GLN A 614 4.42 27.10 -5.65
C GLN A 614 5.58 28.09 -5.42
N ASN A 615 5.29 29.39 -5.51
CA ASN A 615 6.29 30.43 -5.25
C ASN A 615 6.76 30.40 -3.80
N TYR A 616 8.05 30.66 -3.57
CA TYR A 616 8.62 30.70 -2.23
C TYR A 616 9.45 31.99 -2.00
N PRO A 617 9.29 32.62 -0.83
CA PRO A 617 8.26 32.39 0.19
C PRO A 617 6.84 32.75 -0.28
N ASN A 618 5.82 32.10 0.31
CA ASN A 618 4.41 32.43 0.13
C ASN A 618 3.64 32.11 1.43
N PRO A 619 3.10 33.05 2.20
CA PRO A 619 3.09 34.50 1.93
C PRO A 619 4.48 35.18 1.94
N PHE A 620 4.58 36.33 1.30
CA PHE A 620 5.82 37.12 1.29
C PHE A 620 5.58 38.61 1.48
N THR A 621 6.63 39.32 1.92
CA THR A 621 6.58 40.77 2.19
C THR A 621 7.32 41.60 1.15
N GLU A 622 8.51 41.20 0.74
CA GLU A 622 9.36 41.97 -0.16
C GLU A 622 9.51 41.32 -1.54
N SER A 623 9.76 40.04 -1.59
CA SER A 623 9.98 39.30 -2.83
C SER A 623 9.64 37.83 -2.69
N THR A 624 9.36 37.22 -3.83
CA THR A 624 9.16 35.76 -3.95
C THR A 624 9.79 35.25 -5.23
N THR A 625 10.16 33.97 -5.25
CA THR A 625 10.75 33.30 -6.42
C THR A 625 9.75 32.30 -7.00
N PHE A 626 9.55 32.34 -8.30
CA PHE A 626 8.84 31.32 -9.05
C PHE A 626 9.85 30.42 -9.73
N LYS A 627 9.66 29.12 -9.60
CA LYS A 627 10.42 28.11 -10.30
C LYS A 627 9.51 27.39 -11.27
N TYR A 628 9.91 27.30 -12.54
CA TYR A 628 9.11 26.65 -13.58
C TYR A 628 10.01 25.81 -14.51
N HIS A 629 9.42 24.74 -15.04
CA HIS A 629 10.08 23.80 -15.93
C HIS A 629 9.46 23.89 -17.34
N VAL A 630 10.29 23.94 -18.36
CA VAL A 630 9.93 23.94 -19.78
C VAL A 630 10.39 22.63 -20.38
N ALA A 631 9.48 21.75 -20.77
CA ALA A 631 9.84 20.42 -21.31
C ALA A 631 10.37 20.49 -22.72
N GLN A 632 9.89 21.44 -23.52
CA GLN A 632 10.35 21.70 -24.90
C GLN A 632 10.36 23.19 -25.20
N ASN A 633 11.11 23.61 -26.21
CA ASN A 633 11.23 25.02 -26.59
C ASN A 633 9.82 25.63 -26.82
N SER A 634 9.42 26.58 -26.01
CA SER A 634 8.07 27.16 -26.02
C SER A 634 8.09 28.68 -25.83
N ASP A 635 7.07 29.37 -26.33
CA ASP A 635 6.81 30.76 -26.00
C ASP A 635 6.18 30.81 -24.60
N VAL A 636 6.97 31.14 -23.57
CA VAL A 636 6.57 31.11 -22.17
C VAL A 636 6.09 32.49 -21.74
N ASN A 637 4.90 32.53 -21.14
CA ASN A 637 4.39 33.72 -20.45
C ASN A 637 4.00 33.39 -19.02
N LEU A 638 4.59 34.11 -18.06
CA LEU A 638 4.23 34.06 -16.63
C LEU A 638 3.71 35.43 -16.21
N THR A 639 2.44 35.54 -15.93
CA THR A 639 1.76 36.83 -15.61
C THR A 639 1.01 36.69 -14.29
N VAL A 640 1.08 37.75 -13.48
CA VAL A 640 0.36 37.89 -12.20
C VAL A 640 -0.90 38.71 -12.39
N TYR A 641 -2.03 38.25 -11.85
CA TYR A 641 -3.33 38.88 -11.88
C TYR A 641 -3.87 39.10 -10.46
N ASP A 642 -4.69 40.14 -10.27
CA ASP A 642 -5.52 40.27 -9.07
C ASP A 642 -6.76 39.35 -9.16
N MET A 643 -7.51 39.24 -8.06
CA MET A 643 -8.70 38.39 -7.98
C MET A 643 -9.85 38.80 -8.91
N ASN A 644 -9.77 39.98 -9.53
CA ASN A 644 -10.71 40.47 -10.54
C ASN A 644 -10.23 40.21 -11.97
N GLY A 645 -9.12 39.47 -12.14
CA GLY A 645 -8.54 39.16 -13.44
C GLY A 645 -7.73 40.30 -14.08
N ARG A 646 -7.49 41.38 -13.36
CA ARG A 646 -6.69 42.51 -13.88
C ARG A 646 -5.21 42.16 -13.79
N LYS A 647 -4.47 42.33 -14.88
CA LYS A 647 -3.03 42.07 -14.95
C LYS A 647 -2.26 43.06 -14.05
N ILE A 648 -1.43 42.51 -13.18
CA ILE A 648 -0.57 43.21 -12.23
C ILE A 648 0.88 43.31 -12.72
N ALA A 649 1.44 42.20 -13.16
CA ALA A 649 2.81 42.15 -13.67
C ALA A 649 2.96 41.00 -14.69
N THR A 650 3.84 41.17 -15.66
CA THR A 650 4.35 40.07 -16.50
C THR A 650 5.78 39.82 -16.10
N LEU A 651 6.06 38.60 -15.63
CA LEU A 651 7.37 38.20 -15.08
C LEU A 651 8.24 37.55 -16.15
N VAL A 652 7.62 36.81 -17.07
CA VAL A 652 8.27 36.17 -18.21
C VAL A 652 7.38 36.36 -19.43
N ASP A 653 7.96 36.69 -20.57
CA ASP A 653 7.28 36.78 -21.87
C ASP A 653 8.31 36.63 -22.97
N GLN A 654 8.74 35.39 -23.22
CA GLN A 654 9.81 35.09 -24.18
C GLN A 654 9.84 33.65 -24.62
N LYS A 655 10.51 33.39 -25.76
CA LYS A 655 10.86 32.03 -26.16
C LYS A 655 11.91 31.45 -25.22
N THR A 656 11.57 30.33 -24.60
CA THR A 656 12.40 29.65 -23.60
C THR A 656 12.73 28.24 -24.10
N LYS A 657 14.00 27.84 -23.97
CA LYS A 657 14.45 26.47 -24.31
C LYS A 657 13.98 25.51 -23.22
N ALA A 658 14.01 24.19 -23.55
CA ALA A 658 13.82 23.16 -22.54
C ALA A 658 14.81 23.33 -21.37
N GLY A 659 14.31 23.23 -20.12
CA GLY A 659 15.10 23.45 -18.92
C GLY A 659 14.27 23.96 -17.74
N THR A 660 14.91 24.10 -16.59
CA THR A 660 14.31 24.65 -15.37
C THR A 660 14.81 26.07 -15.15
N TYR A 661 13.87 26.98 -14.83
CA TYR A 661 14.12 28.40 -14.72
C TYR A 661 13.55 28.95 -13.40
N GLU A 662 14.17 30.03 -12.95
CA GLU A 662 13.69 30.78 -11.79
C GLU A 662 13.56 32.26 -12.13
N VAL A 663 12.50 32.88 -11.60
CA VAL A 663 12.28 34.33 -11.72
C VAL A 663 11.87 34.90 -10.37
N VAL A 664 12.56 35.94 -9.95
CA VAL A 664 12.27 36.65 -8.70
C VAL A 664 11.31 37.79 -8.99
N TRP A 665 10.22 37.86 -8.24
CA TRP A 665 9.28 38.97 -8.28
C TRP A 665 9.38 39.83 -7.04
N LYS A 666 9.62 41.12 -7.23
CA LYS A 666 9.58 42.17 -6.21
C LYS A 666 8.44 43.13 -6.54
N PRO A 667 7.25 43.00 -5.95
CA PRO A 667 6.12 43.86 -6.29
C PRO A 667 6.33 45.27 -5.77
N GLU A 668 6.34 46.23 -6.69
CA GLU A 668 6.34 47.67 -6.37
C GLU A 668 4.90 48.21 -6.46
N ASN A 669 4.45 48.92 -5.43
CA ASN A 669 3.12 49.53 -5.37
C ASN A 669 1.94 48.56 -5.47
N VAL A 670 2.14 47.27 -5.11
CA VAL A 670 1.08 46.26 -5.06
C VAL A 670 0.60 46.13 -3.61
N LYS A 671 -0.73 46.12 -3.41
CA LYS A 671 -1.35 46.07 -2.08
C LYS A 671 -1.22 44.67 -1.47
N LYS A 672 -1.24 44.60 -0.12
CA LYS A 672 -1.46 43.34 0.59
C LYS A 672 -2.72 42.66 0.08
N GLY A 673 -2.66 41.35 -0.15
CA GLY A 673 -3.79 40.56 -0.64
C GLY A 673 -3.39 39.29 -1.39
N THR A 674 -4.40 38.62 -1.92
CA THR A 674 -4.27 37.41 -2.73
C THR A 674 -4.24 37.78 -4.23
N TYR A 675 -3.36 37.07 -4.95
CA TYR A 675 -3.14 37.22 -6.39
C TYR A 675 -3.02 35.83 -7.02
N ILE A 676 -3.09 35.76 -8.35
CA ILE A 676 -2.88 34.50 -9.12
C ILE A 676 -1.73 34.73 -10.08
N ALA A 677 -0.72 33.89 -10.02
CA ALA A 677 0.28 33.77 -11.07
C ALA A 677 -0.18 32.73 -12.09
N SER A 678 -0.26 33.11 -13.34
CA SER A 678 -0.68 32.26 -14.45
C SER A 678 0.50 32.01 -15.38
N LEU A 679 0.83 30.73 -15.58
CA LEU A 679 1.83 30.27 -16.51
C LEU A 679 1.16 29.77 -17.79
N SER A 680 1.66 30.20 -18.94
CA SER A 680 1.15 29.76 -20.23
C SER A 680 2.29 29.45 -21.21
N ALA A 681 2.03 28.52 -22.14
CA ALA A 681 2.92 28.17 -23.23
C ALA A 681 2.20 28.34 -24.57
N ASN A 682 2.88 28.93 -25.55
CA ASN A 682 2.36 29.08 -26.92
C ASN A 682 0.94 29.69 -26.96
N GLY A 683 0.67 30.61 -26.02
CA GLY A 683 -0.64 31.30 -25.88
C GLY A 683 -1.73 30.52 -25.14
N ARG A 684 -1.47 29.26 -24.72
CA ARG A 684 -2.39 28.43 -23.94
C ARG A 684 -2.03 28.52 -22.46
N LYS A 685 -3.01 28.76 -21.59
CA LYS A 685 -2.83 28.69 -20.14
C LYS A 685 -2.59 27.23 -19.72
N ILE A 686 -1.53 27.01 -18.95
CA ILE A 686 -1.12 25.69 -18.49
C ILE A 686 -1.41 25.54 -16.99
N GLN A 687 -1.01 26.54 -16.18
CA GLN A 687 -1.12 26.42 -14.72
C GLN A 687 -1.37 27.79 -14.07
N GLY A 688 -2.06 27.81 -12.95
CA GLY A 688 -2.23 29.00 -12.12
C GLY A 688 -1.99 28.66 -10.65
N ILE A 689 -1.20 29.47 -9.96
CA ILE A 689 -0.94 29.31 -8.52
C ILE A 689 -1.39 30.55 -7.74
N LYS A 690 -1.82 30.34 -6.50
CA LYS A 690 -2.22 31.38 -5.57
C LYS A 690 -0.98 32.02 -4.92
N ILE A 691 -0.91 33.33 -4.91
CA ILE A 691 0.16 34.11 -4.28
C ILE A 691 -0.45 34.98 -3.19
N VAL A 692 0.20 35.09 -2.06
CA VAL A 692 -0.22 35.95 -0.95
C VAL A 692 0.89 36.96 -0.64
N ILE A 693 0.54 38.25 -0.76
CA ILE A 693 1.41 39.36 -0.33
C ILE A 693 0.98 39.81 1.06
N ASP A 694 1.89 39.82 1.98
CA ASP A 694 1.69 40.16 3.39
C ASP A 694 2.56 41.38 3.79
N LYS A 695 2.39 42.51 3.09
CA LYS A 695 3.10 43.79 3.38
C LYS A 695 2.45 44.54 4.51
#